data_e6dc8b105f2300b3025e2d338d9ccf23
#
_entry.id   e6dc8b105f2300b3025e2d338d9ccf23
#
_cell.length_a   1.000
_cell.length_b   1.000
_cell.length_c   1.000
_cell.angle_alpha   90.00
_cell.angle_beta   90.00
_cell.angle_gamma   90.00
#
_symmetry.space_group_name_H-M   'P 1'
#
loop_
_entity.id
_entity.type
_entity.pdbx_description
1 polymer ?
#
loop_
_entity_poly.entity_id
_entity_poly.type
_entity_poly.pdbx_seq_one_letter_code
_entity_poly.pdbx_strand_id
1 'polypeptide(L)'
;MNTSNTSSETPRGERNNRFLPWLLLGTAIFFLISSMRQQQALREQQERTKLQDISSTKSKRLEESKAFAEKFAAEHPDVTLPQSQPRQRWTLGTMDAADGYRFLVTLDNLGAAIERIELVEQTKAGHFAYRSLQTKNIGGYLGYLAPEDRSGGGVIVHSVPQGSAAALAKPSSSEPGQNDVQSLEPGDVLVGWDGLQGPASVYQLNKLLSSAKPGDELRLEVERQGDASKRQALIAQLTQEPVAVLRSEDDFPIEGVLGNSPRGSCGVTFAKIDGKEIVEGDESILGLESTLRGTWQAAPLEVPGGMGVEFRLPLSAELKFAGIDAQLELVKQYRLLKAPEATKSPVSADDWQYHLELTTIVRNLDDKPHEVALRQEGLNGISLEGWWYPTKLSPSFFSAPGARDVIFGTTANISSISMTRTLVDHAKKFPTDPDSLLFGPQDEPTKRDIQYIGLDTQVFAAAMVPSPAAPESMKNLNKAKATVLNDQYLDPAKFDAQRQQAYNTGFWFVTPTSTIEPMGQHTSAYRIFAGPKSPSLLSAYKLDEAIEYGWDIFGFFAVRLGWILHFFYYIIGNYGLAIMMLTVLVRSLMFPVSRRMALNAQKMQRVQPEMAKLKEALKDEPTKMMAAQQMLMKKSGHQPTRWLLAGNDPVADRHRTLPVRVGRRGTPPTATDPRP
;
A
#
# COMPACT_ATOMS: atom_id res chain seq x y z
N MET A 1 5.22 75.12 -76.94
CA MET A 1 4.31 74.14 -77.59
C MET A 1 4.06 73.05 -76.67
N ASN A 2 2.81 72.88 -76.32
CA ASN A 2 2.26 71.96 -75.32
C ASN A 2 2.58 70.50 -75.58
N THR A 3 2.94 69.78 -74.54
CA THR A 3 2.49 68.37 -74.37
C THR A 3 2.19 68.08 -72.90
N SER A 4 0.98 67.74 -72.69
CA SER A 4 0.37 67.31 -71.44
C SER A 4 0.88 65.93 -71.04
N ASN A 5 1.26 65.74 -69.75
CA ASN A 5 1.53 64.47 -69.16
C ASN A 5 0.46 64.15 -68.14
N THR A 6 -0.36 63.20 -68.46
CA THR A 6 -1.33 62.59 -67.57
C THR A 6 -0.60 61.44 -66.76
N SER A 7 -0.45 61.65 -65.46
CA SER A 7 0.03 60.64 -64.55
C SER A 7 -1.14 59.79 -64.07
N SER A 8 -1.11 58.50 -64.37
CA SER A 8 -2.03 57.47 -63.83
C SER A 8 -1.59 57.08 -62.39
N GLU A 9 -2.45 57.40 -61.42
CA GLU A 9 -2.35 56.93 -60.09
C GLU A 9 -2.78 55.45 -60.03
N THR A 10 -1.89 54.59 -59.61
CA THR A 10 -2.20 53.18 -59.20
C THR A 10 -2.62 53.15 -57.75
N PRO A 11 -3.70 52.44 -57.37
CA PRO A 11 -4.12 52.36 -55.97
C PRO A 11 -3.15 51.49 -55.17
N ARG A 12 -2.67 52.04 -54.07
CA ARG A 12 -1.91 51.27 -53.01
C ARG A 12 -2.84 50.27 -52.42
N GLY A 13 -2.48 48.96 -52.63
CA GLY A 13 -3.16 47.86 -52.00
C GLY A 13 -2.95 47.88 -50.47
N GLU A 14 -4.03 47.88 -49.74
CA GLU A 14 -4.07 47.61 -48.29
C GLU A 14 -3.53 46.22 -48.04
N ARG A 15 -2.30 46.14 -47.53
CA ARG A 15 -1.74 44.90 -46.98
C ARG A 15 -2.54 44.53 -45.74
N ASN A 16 -3.41 43.53 -45.87
CA ASN A 16 -4.16 42.89 -44.80
C ASN A 16 -3.22 42.40 -43.64
N ASN A 17 -3.10 43.19 -42.60
CA ASN A 17 -2.36 42.87 -41.37
C ASN A 17 -3.09 41.84 -40.50
N ARG A 18 -3.73 40.82 -41.08
CA ARG A 18 -4.42 39.75 -40.36
C ARG A 18 -3.48 38.78 -39.62
N PHE A 19 -2.20 38.80 -39.96
CA PHE A 19 -1.18 37.91 -39.32
C PHE A 19 -0.54 38.49 -38.06
N LEU A 20 -0.60 39.79 -37.84
CA LEU A 20 0.04 40.46 -36.71
C LEU A 20 -0.51 40.01 -35.35
N PRO A 21 -1.83 39.83 -35.15
CA PRO A 21 -2.38 39.35 -33.89
C PRO A 21 -1.96 37.91 -33.57
N TRP A 22 -1.86 37.03 -34.56
CA TRP A 22 -1.42 35.64 -34.39
C TRP A 22 0.08 35.53 -34.08
N LEU A 23 0.88 36.41 -34.64
CA LEU A 23 2.31 36.47 -34.34
C LEU A 23 2.58 37.01 -32.94
N LEU A 24 1.81 37.99 -32.48
CA LEU A 24 1.86 38.49 -31.11
C LEU A 24 1.37 37.44 -30.09
N LEU A 25 0.33 36.67 -30.41
CA LEU A 25 -0.18 35.59 -29.60
C LEU A 25 0.86 34.48 -29.50
N GLY A 26 1.48 34.08 -30.60
CA GLY A 26 2.53 33.07 -30.65
C GLY A 26 3.77 33.46 -29.84
N THR A 27 4.21 34.72 -29.94
CA THR A 27 5.33 35.23 -29.11
C THR A 27 4.96 35.29 -27.62
N ALA A 28 3.76 35.70 -27.27
CA ALA A 28 3.30 35.70 -25.87
C ALA A 28 3.24 34.31 -25.30
N ILE A 29 2.73 33.32 -26.02
CA ILE A 29 2.70 31.90 -25.62
C ILE A 29 4.13 31.37 -25.50
N PHE A 30 5.04 31.66 -26.40
CA PHE A 30 6.44 31.27 -26.35
C PHE A 30 7.14 31.82 -25.10
N PHE A 31 6.94 33.12 -24.80
CA PHE A 31 7.48 33.73 -23.57
C PHE A 31 6.88 33.11 -22.30
N LEU A 32 5.60 32.80 -22.30
CA LEU A 32 4.93 32.17 -21.17
C LEU A 32 5.47 30.75 -20.94
N ILE A 33 5.63 29.96 -21.98
CA ILE A 33 6.23 28.62 -21.90
C ILE A 33 7.70 28.69 -21.46
N SER A 34 8.47 29.64 -22.00
CA SER A 34 9.87 29.83 -21.66
C SER A 34 10.03 30.28 -20.20
N SER A 35 9.19 31.19 -19.70
CA SER A 35 9.20 31.61 -18.29
C SER A 35 8.79 30.46 -17.35
N MET A 36 7.82 29.63 -17.72
CA MET A 36 7.43 28.44 -16.97
C MET A 36 8.58 27.42 -16.90
N ARG A 37 9.29 27.18 -18.01
CA ARG A 37 10.47 26.30 -18.03
C ARG A 37 11.60 26.85 -17.17
N GLN A 38 11.83 28.15 -17.20
CA GLN A 38 12.86 28.79 -16.38
C GLN A 38 12.52 28.72 -14.89
N GLN A 39 11.25 28.92 -14.52
CA GLN A 39 10.80 28.73 -13.14
C GLN A 39 10.90 27.27 -12.68
N GLN A 40 10.58 26.31 -13.56
CA GLN A 40 10.78 24.90 -13.26
C GLN A 40 12.25 24.55 -13.03
N ALA A 41 13.15 25.01 -13.90
CA ALA A 41 14.59 24.78 -13.77
C ALA A 41 15.15 25.38 -12.46
N LEU A 42 14.71 26.58 -12.07
CA LEU A 42 15.09 27.22 -10.81
C LEU A 42 14.58 26.44 -9.60
N ARG A 43 13.35 25.93 -9.65
CA ARG A 43 12.79 25.07 -8.58
C ARG A 43 13.57 23.77 -8.47
N GLU A 44 13.84 23.09 -9.58
CA GLU A 44 14.64 21.86 -9.61
C GLU A 44 16.05 22.08 -9.07
N GLN A 45 16.67 23.23 -9.36
CA GLN A 45 18.00 23.57 -8.83
C GLN A 45 17.94 23.83 -7.32
N GLN A 46 16.93 24.53 -6.81
CA GLN A 46 16.73 24.74 -5.39
C GLN A 46 16.45 23.43 -4.64
N GLU A 47 15.66 22.53 -5.25
CA GLU A 47 15.40 21.20 -4.69
C GLU A 47 16.67 20.35 -4.65
N ARG A 48 17.49 20.34 -5.71
CA ARG A 48 18.78 19.63 -5.71
C ARG A 48 19.72 20.12 -4.62
N THR A 49 19.81 21.43 -4.41
CA THR A 49 20.65 21.99 -3.35
C THR A 49 20.16 21.57 -1.96
N LYS A 50 18.84 21.62 -1.71
CA LYS A 50 18.27 21.16 -0.46
C LYS A 50 18.50 19.67 -0.21
N LEU A 51 18.37 18.84 -1.25
CA LEU A 51 18.62 17.39 -1.15
C LEU A 51 20.08 17.07 -0.87
N GLN A 52 21.03 17.82 -1.47
CA GLN A 52 22.45 17.71 -1.18
C GLN A 52 22.76 18.08 0.28
N ASP A 53 22.14 19.15 0.80
CA ASP A 53 22.29 19.55 2.20
C ASP A 53 21.75 18.49 3.18
N ILE A 54 20.62 17.85 2.85
CA ILE A 54 20.05 16.77 3.65
C ILE A 54 20.95 15.54 3.63
N SER A 55 21.46 15.14 2.46
CA SER A 55 22.36 13.99 2.31
C SER A 55 23.67 14.22 3.06
N SER A 56 24.21 15.42 3.00
CA SER A 56 25.42 15.80 3.74
C SER A 56 25.20 15.81 5.25
N THR A 57 24.04 16.27 5.71
CA THR A 57 23.64 16.26 7.13
C THR A 57 23.47 14.83 7.64
N LYS A 58 22.83 13.95 6.84
CA LYS A 58 22.65 12.53 7.18
C LYS A 58 24.01 11.80 7.26
N SER A 59 24.92 12.09 6.32
CA SER A 59 26.30 11.53 6.36
C SER A 59 27.09 11.99 7.58
N LYS A 60 27.01 13.28 7.93
CA LYS A 60 27.63 13.81 9.15
C LYS A 60 27.09 13.16 10.41
N ARG A 61 25.77 13.04 10.53
CA ARG A 61 25.14 12.35 11.69
C ARG A 61 25.60 10.91 11.83
N LEU A 62 25.74 10.19 10.68
CA LEU A 62 26.24 8.82 10.70
C LEU A 62 27.70 8.73 11.16
N GLU A 63 28.55 9.67 10.75
CA GLU A 63 29.94 9.74 11.22
C GLU A 63 30.03 10.12 12.71
N GLU A 64 29.22 11.08 13.15
CA GLU A 64 29.11 11.46 14.57
C GLU A 64 28.63 10.30 15.43
N SER A 65 27.65 9.51 14.95
CA SER A 65 27.17 8.31 15.62
C SER A 65 28.26 7.24 15.74
N LYS A 66 29.03 6.99 14.68
CA LYS A 66 30.16 6.05 14.73
C LYS A 66 31.23 6.50 15.71
N ALA A 67 31.63 7.78 15.64
CA ALA A 67 32.62 8.34 16.55
C ALA A 67 32.14 8.31 18.02
N PHE A 68 30.86 8.53 18.25
CA PHE A 68 30.27 8.39 19.60
C PHE A 68 30.30 6.95 20.06
N ALA A 69 29.94 5.98 19.20
CA ALA A 69 29.96 4.56 19.52
C ALA A 69 31.39 4.07 19.88
N GLU A 70 32.39 4.49 19.12
CA GLU A 70 33.80 4.17 19.39
C GLU A 70 34.28 4.75 20.72
N LYS A 71 33.93 6.02 20.97
CA LYS A 71 34.27 6.70 22.22
C LYS A 71 33.58 6.03 23.44
N PHE A 72 32.30 5.71 23.32
CA PHE A 72 31.54 5.03 24.38
C PHE A 72 32.11 3.64 24.67
N ALA A 73 32.44 2.85 23.65
CA ALA A 73 33.05 1.55 23.82
C ALA A 73 34.43 1.65 24.52
N ALA A 74 35.19 2.72 24.26
CA ALA A 74 36.45 2.97 24.94
C ALA A 74 36.28 3.38 26.43
N GLU A 75 35.24 4.15 26.73
CA GLU A 75 34.91 4.61 28.07
C GLU A 75 34.20 3.57 28.95
N HIS A 76 33.52 2.60 28.33
CA HIS A 76 32.74 1.55 29.01
C HIS A 76 33.12 0.14 28.49
N PRO A 77 34.32 -0.35 28.77
CA PRO A 77 34.79 -1.66 28.30
C PRO A 77 34.03 -2.84 28.92
N ASP A 78 33.28 -2.59 29.98
CA ASP A 78 32.40 -3.53 30.66
C ASP A 78 31.04 -3.76 29.96
N VAL A 79 30.67 -2.87 29.05
CA VAL A 79 29.45 -2.98 28.27
C VAL A 79 29.74 -3.68 26.95
N THR A 80 29.45 -4.97 26.88
CA THR A 80 29.54 -5.72 25.63
C THR A 80 28.18 -5.69 24.94
N LEU A 81 28.13 -5.08 23.75
CA LEU A 81 26.92 -5.19 22.91
C LEU A 81 26.66 -6.64 22.54
N PRO A 82 25.40 -7.11 22.51
CA PRO A 82 25.09 -8.48 22.14
C PRO A 82 25.67 -8.80 20.76
N GLN A 83 26.28 -9.98 20.63
CA GLN A 83 26.76 -10.43 19.33
C GLN A 83 25.57 -10.55 18.38
N SER A 84 25.70 -9.96 17.20
CA SER A 84 24.72 -10.10 16.13
C SER A 84 24.50 -11.58 15.81
N GLN A 85 23.28 -12.05 15.94
CA GLN A 85 22.90 -13.39 15.52
C GLN A 85 22.99 -13.49 13.98
N PRO A 86 23.27 -14.66 13.42
CA PRO A 86 23.18 -14.83 11.97
C PRO A 86 21.77 -14.53 11.50
N ARG A 87 21.65 -13.87 10.34
CA ARG A 87 20.36 -13.61 9.74
C ARG A 87 19.69 -14.91 9.32
N GLN A 88 18.46 -15.11 9.76
CA GLN A 88 17.66 -16.31 9.53
C GLN A 88 16.25 -15.95 9.11
N ARG A 89 15.69 -16.71 8.16
CA ARG A 89 14.30 -16.62 7.77
C ARG A 89 13.53 -17.81 8.34
N TRP A 90 12.33 -17.49 8.79
CA TRP A 90 11.37 -18.46 9.35
C TRP A 90 10.12 -18.47 8.49
N THR A 91 9.60 -19.64 8.18
CA THR A 91 8.37 -19.79 7.41
C THR A 91 7.26 -20.35 8.28
N LEU A 92 6.06 -19.75 8.20
CA LEU A 92 4.83 -20.24 8.81
C LEU A 92 3.83 -20.56 7.72
N GLY A 93 3.16 -21.70 7.84
CA GLY A 93 2.28 -22.22 6.79
C GLY A 93 3.01 -23.11 5.80
N THR A 94 2.29 -23.59 4.80
CA THR A 94 2.79 -24.51 3.78
C THR A 94 2.08 -24.26 2.44
N MET A 95 2.73 -24.63 1.35
CA MET A 95 2.12 -24.63 0.01
C MET A 95 1.24 -25.86 -0.27
N ASP A 96 1.22 -26.84 0.65
CA ASP A 96 0.33 -28.01 0.52
C ASP A 96 -1.09 -27.64 0.96
N ALA A 97 -2.05 -27.79 0.02
CA ALA A 97 -3.46 -27.51 0.29
C ALA A 97 -4.06 -28.41 1.39
N ALA A 98 -3.52 -29.64 1.58
CA ALA A 98 -4.00 -30.57 2.58
C ALA A 98 -3.78 -30.07 4.01
N ASP A 99 -2.80 -29.19 4.23
CA ASP A 99 -2.50 -28.63 5.54
C ASP A 99 -3.48 -27.55 6.02
N GLY A 100 -4.28 -26.98 5.10
CA GLY A 100 -5.37 -26.07 5.42
C GLY A 100 -4.94 -24.64 5.76
N TYR A 101 -3.74 -24.21 5.41
CA TYR A 101 -3.31 -22.81 5.58
C TYR A 101 -3.79 -21.92 4.43
N ARG A 102 -4.17 -20.69 4.75
CA ARG A 102 -4.45 -19.63 3.75
C ARG A 102 -3.19 -18.90 3.32
N PHE A 103 -2.23 -18.81 4.22
CA PHE A 103 -0.99 -18.07 4.05
C PHE A 103 0.23 -18.98 4.09
N LEU A 104 1.23 -18.57 3.33
CA LEU A 104 2.62 -18.85 3.57
C LEU A 104 3.28 -17.53 3.94
N VAL A 105 3.84 -17.46 5.14
CA VAL A 105 4.45 -16.25 5.68
C VAL A 105 5.95 -16.48 5.83
N THR A 106 6.76 -15.57 5.29
CA THR A 106 8.20 -15.53 5.54
C THR A 106 8.51 -14.39 6.49
N LEU A 107 9.16 -14.73 7.59
CA LEU A 107 9.61 -13.81 8.62
C LEU A 107 11.13 -13.74 8.61
N ASP A 108 11.68 -12.57 8.88
CA ASP A 108 13.12 -12.33 9.01
C ASP A 108 13.44 -12.01 10.47
N ASN A 109 14.47 -12.60 11.03
CA ASN A 109 14.92 -12.22 12.36
C ASN A 109 15.57 -10.83 12.40
N LEU A 110 15.87 -10.23 11.26
CA LEU A 110 16.27 -8.82 11.14
C LEU A 110 15.08 -7.92 11.48
N GLY A 111 15.10 -7.27 12.65
CA GLY A 111 13.98 -6.50 13.18
C GLY A 111 12.75 -7.34 13.55
N ALA A 112 12.88 -8.67 13.54
CA ALA A 112 11.78 -9.62 13.75
C ALA A 112 10.56 -9.26 12.90
N ALA A 113 10.75 -9.09 11.60
CA ALA A 113 9.82 -8.47 10.68
C ALA A 113 9.18 -9.46 9.71
N ILE A 114 8.02 -9.11 9.16
CA ILE A 114 7.40 -9.83 8.06
C ILE A 114 8.09 -9.42 6.76
N GLU A 115 8.70 -10.38 6.07
CA GLU A 115 9.31 -10.18 4.76
C GLU A 115 8.29 -10.39 3.65
N ARG A 116 7.43 -11.44 3.77
CA ARG A 116 6.47 -11.81 2.72
C ARG A 116 5.23 -12.50 3.28
N ILE A 117 4.06 -12.22 2.68
CA ILE A 117 2.81 -12.97 2.90
C ILE A 117 2.26 -13.38 1.53
N GLU A 118 2.16 -14.68 1.29
CA GLU A 118 1.68 -15.29 0.07
C GLU A 118 0.34 -16.00 0.29
N LEU A 119 -0.60 -15.87 -0.65
CA LEU A 119 -1.89 -16.58 -0.62
C LEU A 119 -1.74 -17.95 -1.26
N VAL A 120 -1.78 -18.99 -0.45
CA VAL A 120 -1.57 -20.38 -0.88
C VAL A 120 -2.87 -21.18 -0.97
N GLU A 121 -4.01 -20.54 -0.80
CA GLU A 121 -5.31 -21.17 -0.97
C GLU A 121 -5.45 -21.75 -2.38
N GLN A 122 -5.87 -23.01 -2.46
CA GLN A 122 -6.06 -23.71 -3.74
C GLN A 122 -7.54 -23.99 -4.02
N THR A 123 -7.89 -23.97 -5.29
CA THR A 123 -9.19 -24.41 -5.78
C THR A 123 -9.27 -25.94 -5.77
N LYS A 124 -10.49 -26.49 -5.91
CA LYS A 124 -10.69 -27.95 -6.03
C LYS A 124 -9.93 -28.60 -7.21
N ALA A 125 -9.48 -27.80 -8.18
CA ALA A 125 -8.70 -28.27 -9.32
C ALA A 125 -7.17 -28.23 -9.05
N GLY A 126 -6.71 -27.92 -7.83
CA GLY A 126 -5.29 -27.86 -7.45
C GLY A 126 -4.54 -26.61 -7.94
N HIS A 127 -5.26 -25.59 -8.37
CA HIS A 127 -4.66 -24.29 -8.73
C HIS A 127 -4.86 -23.27 -7.62
N PHE A 128 -3.90 -22.35 -7.46
CA PHE A 128 -4.08 -21.24 -6.53
C PHE A 128 -5.33 -20.43 -6.88
N ALA A 129 -6.10 -20.06 -5.86
CA ALA A 129 -7.33 -19.29 -5.99
C ALA A 129 -7.09 -17.89 -6.56
N TYR A 130 -5.92 -17.31 -6.26
CA TYR A 130 -5.51 -15.99 -6.70
C TYR A 130 -4.26 -16.07 -7.58
N ARG A 131 -4.25 -15.25 -8.65
CA ARG A 131 -3.16 -15.21 -9.62
C ARG A 131 -2.75 -13.78 -9.88
N SER A 132 -1.45 -13.53 -10.00
CA SER A 132 -0.96 -12.23 -10.47
C SER A 132 -1.29 -12.04 -11.94
N LEU A 133 -1.84 -10.87 -12.28
CA LEU A 133 -2.07 -10.45 -13.67
C LEU A 133 -0.83 -9.83 -14.32
N GLN A 134 0.21 -9.56 -13.53
CA GLN A 134 1.42 -8.90 -14.02
C GLN A 134 2.29 -9.82 -14.88
N THR A 135 2.23 -11.11 -14.64
CA THR A 135 3.05 -12.07 -15.36
C THR A 135 2.48 -12.38 -16.74
N LYS A 136 3.02 -11.74 -17.76
CA LYS A 136 2.81 -12.18 -19.15
C LYS A 136 3.28 -13.63 -19.36
N ASN A 137 4.23 -14.09 -18.56
CA ASN A 137 4.73 -15.45 -18.53
C ASN A 137 4.45 -16.00 -17.14
N ILE A 138 3.61 -17.01 -17.05
CA ILE A 138 3.47 -17.81 -15.85
C ILE A 138 4.79 -18.59 -15.76
N GLY A 139 5.76 -18.04 -15.06
CA GLY A 139 7.05 -18.68 -14.83
C GLY A 139 6.93 -19.90 -13.91
N GLY A 140 7.96 -20.74 -13.91
CA GLY A 140 8.10 -21.78 -12.91
C GLY A 140 8.50 -21.19 -11.55
N TYR A 141 8.11 -21.83 -10.46
CA TYR A 141 8.37 -21.37 -9.11
C TYR A 141 8.95 -22.49 -8.24
N LEU A 142 10.05 -22.21 -7.55
CA LEU A 142 10.71 -23.11 -6.60
C LEU A 142 10.18 -22.97 -5.17
N GLY A 143 9.50 -21.89 -4.85
CA GLY A 143 9.26 -21.35 -3.53
C GLY A 143 10.08 -20.08 -3.33
N TYR A 144 9.73 -19.26 -2.34
CA TYR A 144 10.53 -18.06 -2.01
C TYR A 144 11.80 -18.48 -1.28
N LEU A 145 12.91 -18.53 -2.01
CA LEU A 145 14.21 -18.98 -1.48
C LEU A 145 14.97 -17.90 -0.72
N ALA A 146 14.51 -16.63 -0.74
CA ALA A 146 15.27 -15.45 -0.28
C ALA A 146 16.72 -15.48 -0.79
N PRO A 147 16.93 -15.56 -2.12
CA PRO A 147 18.21 -15.89 -2.71
C PRO A 147 19.21 -14.73 -2.58
N GLU A 148 20.51 -15.07 -2.36
CA GLU A 148 21.60 -14.10 -2.28
C GLU A 148 22.79 -14.58 -3.11
N ASP A 149 23.44 -13.65 -3.83
CA ASP A 149 24.63 -13.98 -4.62
C ASP A 149 25.85 -14.24 -3.74
N ARG A 150 26.48 -15.42 -3.88
CA ARG A 150 27.74 -15.77 -3.22
C ARG A 150 28.93 -15.15 -3.97
N SER A 151 29.87 -14.57 -3.23
CA SER A 151 31.16 -14.13 -3.79
C SER A 151 31.87 -15.31 -4.47
N GLY A 152 32.21 -15.16 -5.74
CA GLY A 152 32.85 -16.23 -6.54
C GLY A 152 31.88 -17.12 -7.33
N GLY A 153 30.57 -16.84 -7.28
CA GLY A 153 29.51 -17.55 -8.00
C GLY A 153 28.75 -18.54 -7.12
N GLY A 154 27.48 -18.67 -7.39
CA GLY A 154 26.51 -19.47 -6.62
C GLY A 154 25.43 -18.62 -5.99
N VAL A 155 24.28 -19.23 -5.72
CA VAL A 155 23.12 -18.59 -5.09
C VAL A 155 22.88 -19.26 -3.74
N ILE A 156 23.05 -18.50 -2.66
CA ILE A 156 22.78 -18.95 -1.30
C ILE A 156 21.25 -18.97 -1.10
N VAL A 157 20.74 -20.07 -0.58
CA VAL A 157 19.33 -20.25 -0.24
C VAL A 157 19.12 -19.95 1.24
N HIS A 158 18.34 -18.95 1.58
CA HIS A 158 18.07 -18.58 2.96
C HIS A 158 16.71 -19.07 3.48
N SER A 159 15.83 -19.51 2.59
CA SER A 159 14.49 -19.99 2.95
C SER A 159 14.07 -21.13 2.03
N VAL A 160 13.44 -22.14 2.59
CA VAL A 160 12.83 -23.24 1.84
C VAL A 160 11.46 -23.51 2.45
N PRO A 161 10.39 -22.91 1.89
CA PRO A 161 9.04 -23.06 2.42
C PRO A 161 8.55 -24.50 2.29
N GLN A 162 7.85 -25.00 3.33
CA GLN A 162 7.26 -26.33 3.30
C GLN A 162 6.23 -26.47 2.17
N GLY A 163 6.23 -27.64 1.50
CA GLY A 163 5.35 -27.89 0.36
C GLY A 163 5.75 -27.19 -0.94
N SER A 164 6.84 -26.41 -0.96
CA SER A 164 7.38 -25.80 -2.18
C SER A 164 8.10 -26.81 -3.07
N ALA A 165 8.29 -26.48 -4.34
CA ALA A 165 9.08 -27.30 -5.26
C ALA A 165 10.49 -27.58 -4.77
N ALA A 166 11.12 -26.62 -4.09
CA ALA A 166 12.42 -26.76 -3.47
C ALA A 166 12.41 -27.73 -2.30
N ALA A 167 11.40 -27.67 -1.43
CA ALA A 167 11.23 -28.58 -0.32
C ALA A 167 10.89 -30.03 -0.73
N LEU A 168 10.28 -30.19 -1.92
CA LEU A 168 9.89 -31.47 -2.50
C LEU A 168 10.90 -32.01 -3.53
N ALA A 169 12.02 -31.31 -3.73
CA ALA A 169 13.07 -31.72 -4.66
C ALA A 169 13.67 -33.09 -4.24
N LYS A 170 14.00 -33.93 -5.22
CA LYS A 170 14.49 -35.29 -5.02
C LYS A 170 15.90 -35.45 -5.58
N PRO A 171 16.75 -36.31 -5.00
CA PRO A 171 18.04 -36.60 -5.58
C PRO A 171 17.94 -37.14 -7.00
N SER A 172 18.82 -36.69 -7.89
CA SER A 172 18.83 -37.08 -9.31
C SER A 172 19.34 -38.52 -9.52
N SER A 173 20.08 -39.09 -8.57
CA SER A 173 20.60 -40.47 -8.63
C SER A 173 20.28 -41.20 -7.34
N SER A 174 19.69 -42.40 -7.47
CA SER A 174 19.47 -43.34 -6.36
C SER A 174 20.69 -44.21 -6.16
N GLU A 175 21.86 -43.65 -5.82
CA GLU A 175 22.99 -44.50 -5.42
C GLU A 175 22.75 -45.04 -3.99
N PRO A 176 22.91 -46.36 -3.78
CA PRO A 176 22.72 -46.95 -2.47
C PRO A 176 23.86 -46.49 -1.55
N GLY A 177 23.56 -45.66 -0.57
CA GLY A 177 24.51 -45.14 0.43
C GLY A 177 24.44 -43.62 0.67
N GLN A 178 23.71 -42.85 -0.14
CA GLN A 178 23.50 -41.42 0.02
C GLN A 178 22.10 -41.08 0.58
N ASN A 179 21.62 -41.88 1.53
CA ASN A 179 20.23 -41.81 2.00
C ASN A 179 19.85 -40.59 2.87
N ASP A 180 20.75 -39.65 3.13
CA ASP A 180 20.51 -38.61 4.13
C ASP A 180 20.10 -37.24 3.54
N VAL A 181 19.95 -37.09 2.20
CA VAL A 181 19.65 -35.78 1.63
C VAL A 181 18.45 -35.87 0.71
N GLN A 182 17.31 -35.41 1.20
CA GLN A 182 16.03 -35.54 0.49
C GLN A 182 15.54 -34.27 -0.23
N SER A 183 15.97 -33.08 0.15
CA SER A 183 15.46 -31.83 -0.42
C SER A 183 16.46 -30.68 -0.29
N LEU A 184 16.12 -29.52 -0.83
CA LEU A 184 16.86 -28.28 -0.59
C LEU A 184 16.64 -27.82 0.85
N GLU A 185 17.68 -27.24 1.47
CA GLU A 185 17.63 -26.71 2.83
C GLU A 185 18.18 -25.27 2.90
N PRO A 186 17.76 -24.46 3.88
CA PRO A 186 18.37 -23.16 4.14
C PRO A 186 19.88 -23.30 4.42
N GLY A 187 20.70 -22.46 3.80
CA GLY A 187 22.16 -22.51 3.84
C GLY A 187 22.79 -23.25 2.66
N ASP A 188 22.03 -23.97 1.86
CA ASP A 188 22.53 -24.58 0.63
C ASP A 188 22.89 -23.49 -0.41
N VAL A 189 23.84 -23.88 -1.29
CA VAL A 189 24.25 -23.00 -2.39
C VAL A 189 23.99 -23.66 -3.73
N LEU A 190 23.16 -23.02 -4.54
CA LEU A 190 22.93 -23.43 -5.93
C LEU A 190 24.14 -23.01 -6.77
N VAL A 191 24.89 -23.96 -7.29
CA VAL A 191 26.09 -23.70 -8.08
C VAL A 191 25.91 -23.98 -9.56
N GLY A 192 24.81 -24.65 -9.95
CA GLY A 192 24.50 -24.97 -11.32
C GLY A 192 23.05 -25.41 -11.51
N TRP A 193 22.62 -25.38 -12.76
CA TRP A 193 21.34 -25.91 -13.24
C TRP A 193 21.37 -26.16 -14.75
N ASP A 194 20.40 -26.91 -15.26
CA ASP A 194 20.32 -27.20 -16.68
C ASP A 194 20.23 -25.93 -17.51
N GLY A 195 21.12 -25.82 -18.51
CA GLY A 195 21.20 -24.67 -19.43
C GLY A 195 21.93 -23.43 -18.90
N LEU A 196 22.53 -23.51 -17.68
CA LEU A 196 23.32 -22.40 -17.13
C LEU A 196 24.57 -22.13 -18.00
N GLN A 197 24.74 -20.86 -18.37
CA GLN A 197 25.97 -20.38 -19.04
C GLN A 197 26.67 -19.38 -18.14
N GLY A 198 27.88 -19.74 -17.68
CA GLY A 198 28.68 -18.94 -16.76
C GLY A 198 28.37 -19.18 -15.26
N PRO A 199 28.85 -18.32 -14.35
CA PRO A 199 28.66 -18.49 -12.92
C PRO A 199 27.20 -18.33 -12.52
N ALA A 200 26.73 -19.18 -11.61
CA ALA A 200 25.38 -19.09 -11.08
C ALA A 200 25.18 -17.77 -10.32
N SER A 201 24.06 -17.10 -10.57
CA SER A 201 23.65 -15.86 -9.91
C SER A 201 22.13 -15.77 -9.76
N VAL A 202 21.66 -14.93 -8.83
CA VAL A 202 20.23 -14.66 -8.59
C VAL A 202 19.56 -14.17 -9.88
N TYR A 203 20.21 -13.28 -10.63
CA TYR A 203 19.70 -12.80 -11.90
C TYR A 203 19.45 -13.95 -12.91
N GLN A 204 20.41 -14.87 -13.03
CA GLN A 204 20.26 -15.99 -13.98
C GLN A 204 19.22 -17.00 -13.51
N LEU A 205 19.12 -17.26 -12.20
CA LEU A 205 18.06 -18.10 -11.63
C LEU A 205 16.67 -17.51 -11.92
N ASN A 206 16.48 -16.23 -11.66
CA ASN A 206 15.20 -15.54 -11.94
C ASN A 206 14.87 -15.54 -13.44
N LYS A 207 15.87 -15.35 -14.31
CA LYS A 207 15.70 -15.44 -15.75
C LYS A 207 15.27 -16.83 -16.21
N LEU A 208 15.87 -17.89 -15.66
CA LEU A 208 15.49 -19.26 -15.92
C LEU A 208 14.03 -19.52 -15.48
N LEU A 209 13.70 -19.21 -14.23
CA LEU A 209 12.37 -19.43 -13.67
C LEU A 209 11.30 -18.66 -14.45
N SER A 210 11.59 -17.45 -14.91
CA SER A 210 10.66 -16.67 -15.73
C SER A 210 10.38 -17.26 -17.11
N SER A 211 11.29 -18.08 -17.64
CA SER A 211 11.15 -18.77 -18.94
C SER A 211 10.59 -20.19 -18.83
N ALA A 212 10.73 -20.83 -17.67
CA ALA A 212 10.18 -22.14 -17.36
C ALA A 212 8.68 -22.08 -17.11
N LYS A 213 8.03 -23.24 -17.08
CA LYS A 213 6.58 -23.36 -16.82
C LYS A 213 6.31 -24.18 -15.57
N PRO A 214 5.17 -23.97 -14.89
CA PRO A 214 4.71 -24.89 -13.86
C PRO A 214 4.57 -26.30 -14.43
N GLY A 215 5.12 -27.28 -13.70
CA GLY A 215 5.19 -28.69 -14.13
C GLY A 215 6.52 -29.10 -14.77
N ASP A 216 7.35 -28.15 -15.21
CA ASP A 216 8.68 -28.45 -15.75
C ASP A 216 9.58 -29.01 -14.62
N GLU A 217 10.42 -29.97 -14.97
CA GLU A 217 11.47 -30.49 -14.08
C GLU A 217 12.74 -29.65 -14.25
N LEU A 218 13.31 -29.23 -13.13
CA LEU A 218 14.55 -28.49 -13.08
C LEU A 218 15.59 -29.26 -12.27
N ARG A 219 16.72 -29.58 -12.93
CA ARG A 219 17.88 -30.15 -12.26
C ARG A 219 18.74 -29.05 -11.69
N LEU A 220 19.00 -29.12 -10.38
CA LEU A 220 19.81 -28.17 -9.62
C LEU A 220 21.07 -28.87 -9.13
N GLU A 221 22.23 -28.23 -9.23
CA GLU A 221 23.47 -28.64 -8.60
C GLU A 221 23.66 -27.83 -7.31
N VAL A 222 23.75 -28.51 -6.19
CA VAL A 222 23.68 -27.93 -4.84
C VAL A 222 24.93 -28.31 -4.05
N GLU A 223 25.56 -27.33 -3.43
CA GLU A 223 26.57 -27.52 -2.39
C GLU A 223 25.89 -27.40 -1.03
N ARG A 224 25.91 -28.48 -0.23
CA ARG A 224 25.32 -28.51 1.11
C ARG A 224 26.02 -27.57 2.06
N GLN A 225 25.27 -26.61 2.64
CA GLN A 225 25.81 -25.60 3.55
C GLN A 225 27.05 -24.88 2.97
N GLY A 226 27.13 -24.76 1.64
CA GLY A 226 28.25 -24.16 0.96
C GLY A 226 29.51 -25.01 0.90
N ASP A 227 29.48 -26.28 1.28
CA ASP A 227 30.61 -27.23 1.25
C ASP A 227 30.71 -27.88 -0.13
N ALA A 228 31.73 -27.47 -0.89
CA ALA A 228 31.98 -27.95 -2.26
C ALA A 228 32.24 -29.49 -2.31
N SER A 229 32.69 -30.11 -1.19
CA SER A 229 32.90 -31.54 -1.13
C SER A 229 31.58 -32.35 -1.04
N LYS A 230 30.48 -31.68 -0.69
CA LYS A 230 29.14 -32.25 -0.56
C LYS A 230 28.22 -31.82 -1.70
N ARG A 231 28.75 -31.80 -2.90
CA ARG A 231 27.96 -31.43 -4.09
C ARG A 231 27.06 -32.56 -4.54
N GLN A 232 25.80 -32.23 -4.82
CA GLN A 232 24.79 -33.17 -5.29
C GLN A 232 23.86 -32.56 -6.29
N ALA A 233 23.14 -33.39 -7.06
CA ALA A 233 22.13 -32.95 -8.00
C ALA A 233 20.72 -33.30 -7.46
N LEU A 234 19.86 -32.29 -7.43
CA LEU A 234 18.44 -32.41 -7.07
C LEU A 234 17.58 -32.13 -8.29
N ILE A 235 16.44 -32.79 -8.39
CA ILE A 235 15.39 -32.53 -9.39
C ILE A 235 14.20 -31.94 -8.64
N ALA A 236 13.81 -30.73 -9.01
CA ALA A 236 12.64 -30.04 -8.50
C ALA A 236 11.58 -29.93 -9.60
N GLN A 237 10.33 -30.29 -9.31
CA GLN A 237 9.22 -30.05 -10.21
C GLN A 237 8.64 -28.67 -9.92
N LEU A 238 8.79 -27.73 -10.87
CA LEU A 238 8.38 -26.36 -10.70
C LEU A 238 6.86 -26.24 -10.51
N THR A 239 6.46 -25.37 -9.58
CA THR A 239 5.04 -25.09 -9.31
C THR A 239 4.64 -23.72 -9.87
N GLN A 240 3.38 -23.35 -9.72
CA GLN A 240 2.90 -22.00 -9.97
C GLN A 240 3.26 -21.09 -8.79
N GLU A 241 3.64 -19.83 -9.08
CA GLU A 241 3.86 -18.83 -8.04
C GLU A 241 2.52 -18.38 -7.42
N PRO A 242 2.36 -18.45 -6.08
CA PRO A 242 1.22 -17.89 -5.40
C PRO A 242 1.27 -16.35 -5.44
N VAL A 243 0.13 -15.69 -5.22
CA VAL A 243 0.11 -14.22 -5.11
C VAL A 243 0.71 -13.82 -3.76
N ALA A 244 1.81 -13.10 -3.79
CA ALA A 244 2.31 -12.40 -2.62
C ALA A 244 1.52 -11.10 -2.43
N VAL A 245 0.70 -11.01 -1.38
CA VAL A 245 -0.06 -9.79 -1.04
C VAL A 245 0.87 -8.75 -0.43
N LEU A 246 1.80 -9.18 0.43
CA LEU A 246 2.84 -8.33 0.99
C LEU A 246 4.21 -8.85 0.57
N ARG A 247 5.04 -7.95 0.05
CA ARG A 247 6.45 -8.13 -0.24
C ARG A 247 7.17 -6.85 0.14
N SER A 248 8.05 -6.93 1.14
CA SER A 248 8.84 -5.76 1.55
C SER A 248 9.95 -5.43 0.55
N GLU A 249 10.30 -6.36 -0.33
CA GLU A 249 11.21 -6.15 -1.46
C GLU A 249 10.57 -5.23 -2.51
N ASP A 250 11.37 -4.42 -3.17
CA ASP A 250 10.88 -3.48 -4.17
C ASP A 250 10.39 -4.25 -5.42
N ASP A 251 9.13 -4.06 -5.82
CA ASP A 251 8.54 -4.70 -7.00
C ASP A 251 9.15 -4.21 -8.32
N PHE A 252 9.95 -3.18 -8.27
CA PHE A 252 10.64 -2.64 -9.43
C PHE A 252 12.14 -2.87 -9.29
N PRO A 253 12.71 -3.86 -9.99
CA PRO A 253 14.14 -4.01 -10.09
C PRO A 253 14.70 -2.78 -10.78
N ILE A 254 15.14 -1.80 -10.01
CA ILE A 254 15.94 -0.69 -10.54
C ILE A 254 17.37 -1.16 -10.46
N GLU A 255 17.91 -1.49 -11.63
CA GLU A 255 19.33 -1.80 -11.78
C GLU A 255 20.16 -0.71 -11.08
N GLY A 256 20.92 -1.08 -10.07
CA GLY A 256 21.94 -0.26 -9.45
C GLY A 256 21.60 0.43 -8.12
N VAL A 257 20.48 0.18 -7.47
CA VAL A 257 20.20 0.70 -6.11
C VAL A 257 20.34 -0.40 -5.07
N LEU A 258 21.54 -0.88 -4.88
CA LEU A 258 21.97 -1.66 -3.72
C LEU A 258 22.31 -0.68 -2.58
N GLY A 259 21.33 -0.17 -1.85
CA GLY A 259 21.66 0.78 -0.80
C GLY A 259 20.87 0.67 0.49
N ASN A 260 19.63 0.28 0.43
CA ASN A 260 18.83 0.07 1.65
C ASN A 260 18.13 -1.28 1.53
N SER A 261 18.53 -2.24 2.37
CA SER A 261 17.73 -3.46 2.55
C SER A 261 16.31 -3.03 2.85
N PRO A 262 15.30 -3.55 2.13
CA PRO A 262 13.91 -3.20 2.38
C PRO A 262 13.61 -3.46 3.86
N ARG A 263 12.96 -2.51 4.52
CA ARG A 263 12.49 -2.71 5.88
C ARG A 263 11.35 -3.70 5.83
N GLY A 264 11.44 -4.79 6.58
CA GLY A 264 10.32 -5.70 6.74
C GLY A 264 9.14 -5.01 7.42
N SER A 265 7.95 -5.54 7.22
CA SER A 265 6.73 -5.05 7.86
C SER A 265 6.69 -5.37 9.35
N CYS A 266 5.98 -4.57 10.13
CA CYS A 266 5.75 -4.76 11.56
C CYS A 266 6.99 -4.63 12.45
N GLY A 267 8.00 -3.84 12.10
CA GLY A 267 9.08 -3.46 13.01
C GLY A 267 8.56 -2.79 14.28
N VAL A 268 9.32 -2.78 15.35
CA VAL A 268 8.98 -2.09 16.60
C VAL A 268 10.21 -1.45 17.21
N THR A 269 10.05 -0.24 17.74
CA THR A 269 11.08 0.45 18.52
C THR A 269 10.41 1.30 19.60
N PHE A 270 11.20 1.99 20.43
CA PHE A 270 10.66 2.88 21.45
C PHE A 270 10.46 4.30 20.91
N ALA A 271 9.36 4.92 21.28
CA ALA A 271 9.13 6.35 21.08
C ALA A 271 9.44 7.14 22.35
N LYS A 272 9.29 6.52 23.55
CA LYS A 272 9.58 7.13 24.83
C LYS A 272 9.96 6.06 25.84
N ILE A 273 10.96 6.35 26.69
CA ILE A 273 11.33 5.55 27.86
C ILE A 273 11.63 6.52 29.01
N ASP A 274 10.95 6.35 30.15
CA ASP A 274 11.15 7.11 31.40
C ASP A 274 11.25 8.65 31.19
N GLY A 275 10.30 9.19 30.43
CA GLY A 275 10.26 10.62 30.13
C GLY A 275 11.19 11.07 28.99
N LYS A 276 12.17 10.26 28.58
CA LYS A 276 13.06 10.56 27.46
C LYS A 276 12.38 10.19 26.15
N GLU A 277 12.12 11.20 25.31
CA GLU A 277 11.62 11.00 23.95
C GLU A 277 12.74 10.54 23.04
N ILE A 278 12.42 9.57 22.18
CA ILE A 278 13.31 9.04 21.14
C ILE A 278 12.82 9.61 19.83
N VAL A 279 13.60 10.53 19.26
CA VAL A 279 13.24 11.23 18.02
C VAL A 279 13.38 10.28 16.84
N GLU A 280 12.46 10.39 15.89
CA GLU A 280 12.48 9.61 14.66
C GLU A 280 13.80 9.81 13.90
N GLY A 281 14.45 8.69 13.55
CA GLY A 281 15.74 8.71 12.85
C GLY A 281 16.97 8.81 13.75
N ASP A 282 16.80 9.00 15.05
CA ASP A 282 17.91 9.06 16.01
C ASP A 282 18.19 7.70 16.69
N GLU A 283 17.50 6.61 16.25
CA GLU A 283 17.69 5.26 16.79
C GLU A 283 19.16 4.82 16.71
N SER A 284 19.85 5.17 15.63
CA SER A 284 21.27 4.86 15.44
C SER A 284 22.18 5.63 16.43
N ILE A 285 21.82 6.88 16.74
CA ILE A 285 22.57 7.72 17.69
C ILE A 285 22.38 7.20 19.12
N LEU A 286 21.18 6.68 19.42
CA LEU A 286 20.85 6.16 20.74
C LEU A 286 21.20 4.67 20.93
N GLY A 287 21.77 4.01 19.91
CA GLY A 287 22.11 2.59 19.97
C GLY A 287 20.91 1.65 19.93
N LEU A 288 19.70 2.15 19.62
CA LEU A 288 18.48 1.36 19.52
C LEU A 288 18.18 0.88 18.09
N GLU A 289 19.13 1.04 17.17
CA GLU A 289 19.01 0.56 15.80
C GLU A 289 18.77 -0.95 15.71
N SER A 290 19.25 -1.69 16.72
CA SER A 290 19.07 -3.14 16.84
C SER A 290 17.59 -3.56 16.87
N THR A 291 16.69 -2.69 17.35
CA THR A 291 15.25 -2.97 17.38
C THR A 291 14.65 -3.14 15.98
N LEU A 292 15.10 -2.34 15.00
CA LEU A 292 14.61 -2.34 13.63
C LEU A 292 15.54 -3.03 12.63
N ARG A 293 16.86 -3.05 12.90
CA ARG A 293 17.90 -3.50 11.98
C ARG A 293 18.85 -4.53 12.57
N GLY A 294 18.71 -4.87 13.84
CA GLY A 294 19.44 -5.96 14.46
C GLY A 294 18.77 -7.30 14.22
N THR A 295 19.55 -8.38 14.35
CA THR A 295 19.04 -9.75 14.29
C THR A 295 18.62 -10.21 15.67
N TRP A 296 17.35 -10.56 15.81
CA TRP A 296 16.77 -11.03 17.06
C TRP A 296 16.99 -12.53 17.23
N GLN A 297 17.01 -12.99 18.46
CA GLN A 297 16.99 -14.42 18.78
C GLN A 297 15.62 -15.00 18.39
N ALA A 298 15.61 -16.10 17.64
CA ALA A 298 14.39 -16.73 17.17
C ALA A 298 14.26 -18.15 17.71
N ALA A 299 13.05 -18.54 18.13
CA ALA A 299 12.73 -19.87 18.58
C ALA A 299 11.32 -20.28 18.09
N PRO A 300 11.09 -21.58 17.81
CA PRO A 300 9.76 -22.06 17.49
C PRO A 300 8.81 -21.83 18.67
N LEU A 301 7.58 -21.44 18.36
CA LEU A 301 6.50 -21.27 19.32
C LEU A 301 5.44 -22.35 19.04
N GLU A 302 5.15 -23.17 20.03
CA GLU A 302 4.06 -24.15 19.91
C GLU A 302 2.71 -23.46 19.89
N VAL A 303 1.92 -23.72 18.84
CA VAL A 303 0.60 -23.15 18.65
C VAL A 303 -0.39 -24.27 18.34
N PRO A 304 -1.38 -24.52 19.22
CA PRO A 304 -2.40 -25.53 18.95
C PRO A 304 -3.16 -25.20 17.65
N GLY A 305 -3.14 -26.15 16.70
CA GLY A 305 -3.81 -25.98 15.40
C GLY A 305 -3.13 -25.01 14.44
N GLY A 306 -1.86 -24.70 14.66
CA GLY A 306 -1.12 -23.75 13.83
C GLY A 306 0.39 -23.88 13.94
N MET A 307 1.08 -22.85 13.47
CA MET A 307 2.53 -22.66 13.57
C MET A 307 2.84 -21.31 14.20
N GLY A 308 3.97 -21.22 14.92
CA GLY A 308 4.40 -19.96 15.50
C GLY A 308 5.90 -19.83 15.62
N VAL A 309 6.36 -18.61 15.79
CA VAL A 309 7.74 -18.27 16.11
C VAL A 309 7.77 -17.11 17.10
N GLU A 310 8.69 -17.18 18.04
CA GLU A 310 8.98 -16.13 19.00
C GLU A 310 10.36 -15.53 18.72
N PHE A 311 10.41 -14.19 18.66
CA PHE A 311 11.65 -13.43 18.55
C PHE A 311 11.87 -12.65 19.85
N ARG A 312 13.13 -12.63 20.32
CA ARG A 312 13.52 -11.92 21.55
C ARG A 312 14.72 -11.03 21.30
N LEU A 313 14.68 -9.85 21.89
CA LEU A 313 15.77 -8.89 21.88
C LEU A 313 15.95 -8.30 23.29
N PRO A 314 16.95 -8.75 24.07
CA PRO A 314 17.32 -8.07 25.29
C PRO A 314 18.01 -6.75 24.96
N LEU A 315 17.65 -5.67 25.66
CA LEU A 315 18.07 -4.29 25.33
C LEU A 315 18.91 -3.63 26.45
N SER A 316 19.27 -4.34 27.50
CA SER A 316 19.93 -3.76 28.65
C SER A 316 21.24 -3.04 28.30
N ALA A 317 22.00 -3.58 27.36
CA ALA A 317 23.26 -2.96 26.91
C ALA A 317 23.02 -1.72 26.05
N GLU A 318 22.08 -1.79 25.09
CA GLU A 318 21.73 -0.69 24.19
C GLU A 318 21.10 0.48 24.95
N LEU A 319 20.25 0.20 25.94
CA LEU A 319 19.63 1.22 26.79
C LEU A 319 20.66 1.92 27.67
N LYS A 320 21.61 1.18 28.25
CA LYS A 320 22.73 1.77 29.00
C LYS A 320 23.59 2.64 28.09
N PHE A 321 23.85 2.19 26.85
CA PHE A 321 24.53 3.00 25.83
C PHE A 321 23.77 4.29 25.52
N ALA A 322 22.44 4.23 25.41
CA ALA A 322 21.59 5.39 25.24
C ALA A 322 21.49 6.29 26.49
N GLY A 323 22.15 5.95 27.57
CA GLY A 323 22.09 6.67 28.86
C GLY A 323 20.74 6.50 29.57
N ILE A 324 20.09 5.34 29.37
CA ILE A 324 18.81 4.97 29.99
C ILE A 324 19.09 3.80 30.93
N ASP A 325 18.84 4.01 32.25
CA ASP A 325 19.03 3.00 33.29
C ASP A 325 17.78 2.13 33.40
N ALA A 326 17.62 1.21 32.44
CA ALA A 326 16.52 0.27 32.39
C ALA A 326 16.98 -1.08 31.82
N GLN A 327 16.38 -2.17 32.32
CA GLN A 327 16.59 -3.53 31.81
C GLN A 327 15.29 -4.01 31.14
N LEU A 328 15.19 -3.79 29.85
CA LEU A 328 14.01 -4.16 29.08
C LEU A 328 14.33 -5.26 28.06
N GLU A 329 13.33 -6.09 27.77
CA GLU A 329 13.37 -7.08 26.70
C GLU A 329 12.16 -6.85 25.78
N LEU A 330 12.41 -6.79 24.47
CA LEU A 330 11.35 -6.85 23.46
C LEU A 330 11.15 -8.31 23.02
N VAL A 331 9.88 -8.73 22.99
CA VAL A 331 9.48 -10.04 22.48
C VAL A 331 8.40 -9.87 21.44
N LYS A 332 8.53 -10.55 20.30
CA LYS A 332 7.48 -10.62 19.27
C LYS A 332 7.11 -12.06 19.01
N GLN A 333 5.83 -12.35 19.04
CA GLN A 333 5.29 -13.66 18.73
C GLN A 333 4.40 -13.58 17.51
N TYR A 334 4.69 -14.38 16.51
CA TYR A 334 3.86 -14.58 15.34
C TYR A 334 3.18 -15.94 15.39
N ARG A 335 1.88 -15.98 15.12
CA ARG A 335 1.08 -17.20 15.12
C ARG A 335 0.22 -17.23 13.86
N LEU A 336 0.28 -18.34 13.15
CA LEU A 336 -0.55 -18.62 11.98
C LEU A 336 -1.39 -19.86 12.24
N LEU A 337 -2.71 -19.70 12.23
CA LEU A 337 -3.65 -20.78 12.45
C LEU A 337 -4.11 -21.38 11.11
N LYS A 338 -4.48 -22.66 11.15
CA LYS A 338 -5.13 -23.33 10.01
C LYS A 338 -6.55 -22.81 9.84
N ALA A 339 -6.99 -22.69 8.60
CA ALA A 339 -8.40 -22.39 8.33
C ALA A 339 -9.26 -23.58 8.81
N PRO A 340 -10.41 -23.33 9.47
CA PRO A 340 -11.32 -24.40 9.83
C PRO A 340 -11.84 -25.11 8.58
N GLU A 341 -12.19 -26.39 8.71
CA GLU A 341 -12.85 -27.12 7.63
C GLU A 341 -14.08 -26.34 7.18
N ALA A 342 -14.25 -26.24 5.86
CA ALA A 342 -15.14 -25.32 5.17
C ALA A 342 -16.50 -25.12 5.86
N THR A 343 -16.66 -24.06 6.58
CA THR A 343 -17.95 -23.56 7.07
C THR A 343 -18.76 -23.08 5.85
N LYS A 344 -19.99 -23.56 5.71
CA LYS A 344 -20.88 -23.21 4.57
C LYS A 344 -21.16 -21.70 4.47
N SER A 345 -20.93 -20.95 5.54
CA SER A 345 -21.13 -19.49 5.60
C SER A 345 -20.21 -18.91 6.69
N PRO A 346 -18.95 -18.60 6.37
CA PRO A 346 -18.05 -17.96 7.33
C PRO A 346 -18.56 -16.55 7.67
N VAL A 347 -18.64 -16.24 8.95
CA VAL A 347 -19.17 -14.96 9.48
C VAL A 347 -18.10 -14.16 10.20
N SER A 348 -17.22 -14.84 10.93
CA SER A 348 -16.16 -14.21 11.73
C SER A 348 -14.80 -14.24 11.06
N ALA A 349 -13.89 -13.38 11.52
CA ALA A 349 -12.50 -13.39 11.09
C ALA A 349 -11.83 -14.76 11.33
N ASP A 350 -12.23 -15.45 12.42
CA ASP A 350 -11.69 -16.76 12.77
C ASP A 350 -12.21 -17.87 11.85
N ASP A 351 -13.37 -17.70 11.22
CA ASP A 351 -13.86 -18.61 10.18
C ASP A 351 -13.11 -18.44 8.85
N TRP A 352 -12.68 -17.21 8.55
CA TRP A 352 -11.97 -16.89 7.32
C TRP A 352 -10.48 -17.21 7.38
N GLN A 353 -9.82 -16.97 8.52
CA GLN A 353 -8.36 -17.12 8.74
C GLN A 353 -7.48 -16.41 7.68
N TYR A 354 -7.89 -15.20 7.24
CA TYR A 354 -7.07 -14.33 6.40
C TYR A 354 -6.26 -13.36 7.25
N HIS A 355 -5.61 -13.87 8.30
CA HIS A 355 -4.77 -13.07 9.18
C HIS A 355 -3.62 -13.86 9.80
N LEU A 356 -2.56 -13.15 10.10
CA LEU A 356 -1.45 -13.56 10.95
C LEU A 356 -1.62 -12.84 12.29
N GLU A 357 -1.52 -13.54 13.40
CA GLU A 357 -1.51 -12.92 14.73
C GLU A 357 -0.11 -12.44 15.07
N LEU A 358 0.02 -11.19 15.53
CA LEU A 358 1.23 -10.58 16.04
C LEU A 358 1.00 -10.13 17.48
N THR A 359 1.83 -10.60 18.41
CA THR A 359 1.88 -10.12 19.78
C THR A 359 3.24 -9.48 20.04
N THR A 360 3.25 -8.23 20.46
CA THR A 360 4.46 -7.49 20.90
C THR A 360 4.42 -7.35 22.41
N ILE A 361 5.48 -7.77 23.07
CA ILE A 361 5.60 -7.76 24.54
C ILE A 361 6.84 -6.96 24.89
N VAL A 362 6.70 -6.04 25.84
CA VAL A 362 7.83 -5.39 26.51
C VAL A 362 7.89 -5.98 27.92
N ARG A 363 8.98 -6.61 28.25
CA ARG A 363 9.24 -7.14 29.61
C ARG A 363 10.16 -6.19 30.36
N ASN A 364 9.79 -5.86 31.55
CA ASN A 364 10.65 -5.18 32.51
C ASN A 364 11.39 -6.26 33.33
N LEU A 365 12.70 -6.30 33.17
CA LEU A 365 13.58 -7.21 33.92
C LEU A 365 14.25 -6.52 35.10
N ASP A 366 13.86 -5.26 35.38
CA ASP A 366 14.37 -4.44 36.46
C ASP A 366 13.50 -4.53 37.72
N ASP A 367 14.03 -4.10 38.83
CA ASP A 367 13.32 -3.98 40.12
C ASP A 367 12.57 -2.63 40.27
N LYS A 368 12.61 -1.78 39.24
CA LYS A 368 11.92 -0.47 39.16
C LYS A 368 10.81 -0.48 38.11
N PRO A 369 9.76 0.32 38.30
CA PRO A 369 8.77 0.53 37.22
C PRO A 369 9.37 1.40 36.12
N HIS A 370 9.01 1.12 34.86
CA HIS A 370 9.44 1.90 33.70
C HIS A 370 8.25 2.36 32.88
N GLU A 371 8.27 3.62 32.44
CA GLU A 371 7.28 4.18 31.52
C GLU A 371 7.77 4.02 30.08
N VAL A 372 6.98 3.37 29.24
CA VAL A 372 7.33 3.15 27.83
C VAL A 372 6.20 3.54 26.89
N ALA A 373 6.55 4.11 25.73
CA ALA A 373 5.69 4.20 24.57
C ALA A 373 6.42 3.58 23.37
N LEU A 374 5.73 2.73 22.64
CA LEU A 374 6.29 2.05 21.48
C LEU A 374 5.95 2.81 20.19
N ARG A 375 6.90 2.85 19.26
CA ARG A 375 6.65 3.12 17.86
C ARG A 375 6.54 1.79 17.14
N GLN A 376 5.34 1.48 16.70
CA GLN A 376 5.04 0.30 15.91
C GLN A 376 5.07 0.68 14.43
N GLU A 377 6.02 0.11 13.68
CA GLU A 377 6.01 0.16 12.24
C GLU A 377 4.85 -0.72 11.73
N GLY A 378 4.16 -0.24 10.71
CA GLY A 378 3.07 -0.94 10.09
C GLY A 378 3.49 -1.88 8.97
N LEU A 379 2.58 -2.06 8.03
CA LEU A 379 2.77 -2.86 6.85
C LEU A 379 3.39 -2.03 5.73
N ASN A 380 4.10 -2.71 4.84
CA ASN A 380 4.64 -2.14 3.62
C ASN A 380 4.76 -3.22 2.53
N GLY A 381 5.03 -2.82 1.30
CA GLY A 381 5.25 -3.77 0.20
C GLY A 381 3.98 -4.46 -0.29
N ILE A 382 2.79 -3.81 -0.15
CA ILE A 382 1.59 -4.38 -0.75
C ILE A 382 1.76 -4.47 -2.26
N SER A 383 1.50 -5.66 -2.83
CA SER A 383 1.72 -5.93 -4.26
C SER A 383 0.73 -5.19 -5.13
N LEU A 384 1.21 -4.67 -6.26
CA LEU A 384 0.38 -4.09 -7.30
C LEU A 384 -0.15 -5.19 -8.23
N GLU A 385 -1.41 -5.07 -8.61
CA GLU A 385 -2.02 -5.97 -9.60
C GLU A 385 -1.56 -5.67 -11.03
N GLY A 386 -1.08 -4.45 -11.27
CA GLY A 386 -0.50 -4.01 -12.53
C GLY A 386 -0.17 -2.53 -12.50
N TRP A 387 1.06 -2.18 -12.85
CA TRP A 387 1.52 -0.79 -12.88
C TRP A 387 0.77 0.09 -13.90
N TRP A 388 0.20 -0.52 -14.96
CA TRP A 388 -0.60 0.15 -15.99
C TRP A 388 -2.03 0.47 -15.55
N TYR A 389 -2.43 0.01 -14.36
CA TYR A 389 -3.74 0.27 -13.78
C TYR A 389 -3.62 1.01 -12.44
N PRO A 390 -3.02 2.23 -12.45
CA PRO A 390 -2.67 2.93 -11.22
C PRO A 390 -3.85 3.64 -10.55
N THR A 391 -5.08 3.46 -11.06
CA THR A 391 -6.23 4.23 -10.57
C THR A 391 -7.27 3.32 -9.95
N LYS A 392 -7.57 3.57 -8.69
CA LYS A 392 -8.74 3.03 -7.99
C LYS A 392 -9.94 3.96 -8.16
N LEU A 393 -11.15 3.45 -7.90
CA LEU A 393 -12.31 4.30 -7.70
C LEU A 393 -12.04 5.24 -6.52
N SER A 394 -12.18 6.53 -6.73
CA SER A 394 -12.03 7.54 -5.70
C SER A 394 -13.38 8.18 -5.37
N PRO A 395 -13.67 8.50 -4.10
CA PRO A 395 -14.84 9.27 -3.73
C PRO A 395 -14.79 10.69 -4.30
N SER A 396 -13.60 11.19 -4.64
CA SER A 396 -13.43 12.48 -5.30
C SER A 396 -13.36 12.33 -6.80
N PHE A 397 -14.33 12.91 -7.51
CA PHE A 397 -14.42 12.85 -8.97
C PHE A 397 -13.21 13.42 -9.70
N PHE A 398 -12.42 14.28 -9.05
CA PHE A 398 -11.30 15.01 -9.65
C PHE A 398 -9.92 14.56 -9.19
N SER A 399 -9.81 13.66 -8.22
CA SER A 399 -8.53 13.13 -7.76
C SER A 399 -8.28 11.74 -8.33
N ALA A 400 -7.14 11.58 -8.99
CA ALA A 400 -6.65 10.25 -9.34
C ALA A 400 -6.08 9.63 -8.05
N PRO A 401 -6.65 8.52 -7.54
CA PRO A 401 -6.11 7.83 -6.38
C PRO A 401 -4.75 7.23 -6.71
N GLY A 402 -3.98 6.93 -5.68
CA GLY A 402 -2.75 6.16 -5.81
C GLY A 402 -3.04 4.68 -6.11
N ALA A 403 -1.98 3.93 -6.30
CA ALA A 403 -2.07 2.47 -6.47
C ALA A 403 -1.86 1.73 -5.15
N ARG A 404 -1.12 2.33 -4.20
CA ARG A 404 -0.80 1.78 -2.86
C ARG A 404 -1.12 2.82 -1.80
N ASP A 405 -2.38 2.97 -1.45
CA ASP A 405 -2.82 4.01 -0.54
C ASP A 405 -2.81 3.54 0.91
N VAL A 406 -2.56 4.45 1.84
CA VAL A 406 -2.68 4.20 3.28
C VAL A 406 -4.11 4.52 3.71
N ILE A 407 -4.77 3.54 4.33
CA ILE A 407 -6.15 3.67 4.82
C ILE A 407 -6.18 3.52 6.34
N PHE A 408 -7.06 4.22 7.02
CA PHE A 408 -7.40 3.92 8.40
C PHE A 408 -8.88 4.19 8.69
N GLY A 409 -9.42 3.46 9.64
CA GLY A 409 -10.77 3.65 10.17
C GLY A 409 -10.74 3.69 11.69
N THR A 410 -11.64 4.49 12.27
CA THR A 410 -11.76 4.65 13.71
C THR A 410 -13.00 3.93 14.23
N THR A 411 -13.06 3.67 15.54
CA THR A 411 -14.23 3.08 16.20
C THR A 411 -15.47 3.99 16.12
N ALA A 412 -15.29 5.27 15.82
CA ALA A 412 -16.37 6.25 15.61
C ALA A 412 -16.86 6.30 14.14
N ASN A 413 -16.48 5.32 13.30
CA ASN A 413 -16.79 5.27 11.86
C ASN A 413 -16.29 6.48 11.07
N ILE A 414 -15.11 6.98 11.44
CA ILE A 414 -14.39 7.99 10.66
C ILE A 414 -13.33 7.25 9.87
N SER A 415 -13.43 7.24 8.55
CA SER A 415 -12.42 6.65 7.67
C SER A 415 -11.66 7.71 6.89
N SER A 416 -10.42 7.42 6.54
CA SER A 416 -9.57 8.29 5.73
C SER A 416 -8.65 7.49 4.84
N ILE A 417 -8.37 8.06 3.66
CA ILE A 417 -7.46 7.52 2.67
C ILE A 417 -6.38 8.54 2.36
N SER A 418 -5.13 8.15 2.58
CA SER A 418 -3.96 8.92 2.19
C SER A 418 -3.40 8.35 0.89
N MET A 419 -3.68 9.04 -0.22
CA MET A 419 -3.29 8.59 -1.55
C MET A 419 -1.78 8.64 -1.73
N THR A 420 -1.19 7.61 -2.34
CA THR A 420 0.25 7.50 -2.61
C THR A 420 0.81 8.77 -3.25
N ARG A 421 0.11 9.34 -4.22
CA ARG A 421 0.53 10.60 -4.87
C ARG A 421 0.65 11.75 -3.88
N THR A 422 -0.33 11.89 -3.00
CA THR A 422 -0.32 12.95 -1.97
C THR A 422 0.82 12.77 -0.98
N LEU A 423 1.12 11.52 -0.61
CA LEU A 423 2.25 11.19 0.26
C LEU A 423 3.58 11.55 -0.40
N VAL A 424 3.77 11.21 -1.68
CA VAL A 424 4.98 11.56 -2.43
C VAL A 424 5.12 13.09 -2.57
N ASP A 425 4.04 13.81 -2.88
CA ASP A 425 4.06 15.26 -2.97
C ASP A 425 4.39 15.91 -1.61
N HIS A 426 3.89 15.33 -0.50
CA HIS A 426 4.22 15.76 0.86
C HIS A 426 5.71 15.54 1.15
N ALA A 427 6.23 14.34 0.91
CA ALA A 427 7.62 13.99 1.16
C ALA A 427 8.60 14.87 0.37
N LYS A 428 8.28 15.22 -0.87
CA LYS A 428 9.05 16.18 -1.67
C LYS A 428 9.03 17.59 -1.10
N LYS A 429 7.88 18.01 -0.60
CA LYS A 429 7.70 19.37 -0.05
C LYS A 429 8.39 19.53 1.30
N PHE A 430 8.42 18.47 2.10
CA PHE A 430 8.95 18.46 3.46
C PHE A 430 10.02 17.36 3.64
N PRO A 431 11.19 17.47 2.97
CA PRO A 431 12.19 16.40 2.98
C PRO A 431 12.86 16.18 4.35
N THR A 432 12.74 17.11 5.29
CA THR A 432 13.17 16.95 6.68
C THR A 432 12.15 16.23 7.57
N ASP A 433 10.87 16.19 7.18
CA ASP A 433 9.79 15.44 7.81
C ASP A 433 8.92 14.86 6.69
N PRO A 434 9.41 13.80 6.00
CA PRO A 434 8.76 13.26 4.80
C PRO A 434 7.46 12.53 5.10
N ASP A 435 7.25 12.12 6.35
CA ASP A 435 6.10 11.34 6.78
C ASP A 435 4.87 12.22 7.00
N SER A 436 3.77 11.90 6.34
CA SER A 436 2.52 12.65 6.44
C SER A 436 1.73 12.28 7.70
N LEU A 437 1.37 13.26 8.51
CA LEU A 437 0.59 13.05 9.72
C LEU A 437 -0.84 12.61 9.37
N LEU A 438 -1.27 11.47 9.92
CA LEU A 438 -2.65 10.97 9.84
C LEU A 438 -3.49 11.53 10.98
N PHE A 439 -2.97 11.47 12.19
CA PHE A 439 -3.49 12.11 13.40
C PHE A 439 -2.38 12.28 14.43
N GLY A 440 -2.58 13.20 15.38
CA GLY A 440 -1.63 13.53 16.43
C GLY A 440 -2.27 13.73 17.80
N PRO A 441 -1.48 14.05 18.83
CA PRO A 441 -1.96 14.18 20.20
C PRO A 441 -2.98 15.31 20.41
N GLN A 442 -3.08 16.25 19.47
CA GLN A 442 -4.04 17.35 19.50
C GLN A 442 -5.42 17.00 18.94
N ASP A 443 -5.51 15.84 18.23
CA ASP A 443 -6.78 15.36 17.70
C ASP A 443 -7.65 14.77 18.82
N GLU A 444 -8.96 14.77 18.60
CA GLU A 444 -9.93 14.20 19.56
C GLU A 444 -9.65 12.71 19.83
N PRO A 445 -9.87 12.19 21.04
CA PRO A 445 -9.66 10.79 21.38
C PRO A 445 -10.36 9.82 20.41
N THR A 446 -11.59 10.15 19.99
CA THR A 446 -12.37 9.35 19.03
C THR A 446 -11.69 9.15 17.69
N LYS A 447 -10.83 10.06 17.27
CA LYS A 447 -10.02 9.98 16.04
C LYS A 447 -8.74 9.14 16.25
N ARG A 448 -8.34 8.95 17.49
CA ARG A 448 -7.15 8.20 17.90
C ARG A 448 -7.45 6.76 18.33
N ASP A 449 -8.73 6.40 18.41
CA ASP A 449 -9.21 5.03 18.66
C ASP A 449 -9.37 4.32 17.33
N ILE A 450 -8.34 3.60 16.91
CA ILE A 450 -8.23 3.02 15.58
C ILE A 450 -8.87 1.63 15.56
N GLN A 451 -9.78 1.43 14.63
CA GLN A 451 -10.37 0.13 14.32
C GLN A 451 -9.49 -0.69 13.38
N TYR A 452 -8.88 -0.01 12.40
CA TYR A 452 -7.88 -0.57 11.50
C TYR A 452 -6.98 0.52 10.92
N ILE A 453 -5.77 0.14 10.56
CA ILE A 453 -4.85 0.94 9.75
C ILE A 453 -4.14 0.01 8.77
N GLY A 454 -4.01 0.40 7.52
CA GLY A 454 -3.49 -0.53 6.51
C GLY A 454 -3.16 0.11 5.18
N LEU A 455 -2.89 -0.77 4.24
CA LEU A 455 -2.56 -0.49 2.85
C LEU A 455 -3.66 -1.03 1.94
N ASP A 456 -3.95 -0.30 0.90
CA ASP A 456 -5.04 -0.60 0.00
C ASP A 456 -4.61 -0.49 -1.47
N THR A 457 -4.89 -1.54 -2.24
CA THR A 457 -4.77 -1.54 -3.70
C THR A 457 -6.16 -1.72 -4.32
N GLN A 458 -6.23 -2.00 -5.60
CA GLN A 458 -7.53 -2.17 -6.25
C GLN A 458 -8.24 -3.46 -5.84
N VAL A 459 -7.50 -4.55 -5.70
CA VAL A 459 -8.05 -5.91 -5.48
C VAL A 459 -7.73 -6.42 -4.09
N PHE A 460 -6.57 -6.07 -3.53
CA PHE A 460 -6.10 -6.54 -2.24
C PHE A 460 -6.04 -5.41 -1.21
N ALA A 461 -6.17 -5.80 0.04
CA ALA A 461 -5.89 -4.93 1.19
C ALA A 461 -5.06 -5.71 2.20
N ALA A 462 -4.23 -4.98 2.94
CA ALA A 462 -3.50 -5.50 4.09
C ALA A 462 -3.62 -4.50 5.24
N ALA A 463 -4.07 -4.95 6.40
CA ALA A 463 -4.36 -4.06 7.52
C ALA A 463 -3.99 -4.68 8.86
N MET A 464 -3.55 -3.82 9.78
CA MET A 464 -3.45 -4.15 11.20
C MET A 464 -4.79 -3.81 11.86
N VAL A 465 -5.36 -4.79 12.56
CA VAL A 465 -6.55 -4.63 13.39
C VAL A 465 -6.22 -5.08 14.81
N PRO A 466 -6.80 -4.48 15.86
CA PRO A 466 -6.56 -4.93 17.23
C PRO A 466 -7.03 -6.38 17.40
N SER A 467 -6.23 -7.19 18.09
CA SER A 467 -6.62 -8.56 18.41
C SER A 467 -7.73 -8.56 19.47
N PRO A 468 -8.70 -9.49 19.40
CA PRO A 468 -9.67 -9.69 20.47
C PRO A 468 -9.03 -9.99 21.85
N ALA A 469 -7.82 -10.54 21.85
CA ALA A 469 -7.07 -10.82 23.08
C ALA A 469 -6.54 -9.54 23.77
N ALA A 470 -6.33 -8.45 23.02
CA ALA A 470 -5.90 -7.15 23.54
C ALA A 470 -6.53 -6.01 22.73
N PRO A 471 -7.84 -5.77 22.89
CA PRO A 471 -8.58 -4.79 22.08
C PRO A 471 -8.14 -3.34 22.33
N GLU A 472 -7.42 -3.10 23.43
CA GLU A 472 -6.90 -1.77 23.80
C GLU A 472 -5.61 -1.41 23.01
N SER A 473 -5.00 -2.36 22.26
CA SER A 473 -3.71 -2.16 21.59
C SER A 473 -3.68 -1.01 20.58
N MET A 474 -4.85 -0.60 20.08
CA MET A 474 -4.99 0.49 19.10
C MET A 474 -5.93 1.60 19.58
N LYS A 475 -6.10 1.76 20.90
CA LYS A 475 -6.87 2.85 21.50
C LYS A 475 -5.94 3.96 22.02
N ASN A 476 -6.45 5.20 21.98
CA ASN A 476 -5.74 6.39 22.45
C ASN A 476 -4.32 6.52 21.91
N LEU A 477 -4.08 6.11 20.66
CA LEU A 477 -2.74 6.22 20.07
C LEU A 477 -2.26 7.68 20.12
N ASN A 478 -0.97 7.88 20.38
CA ASN A 478 -0.41 9.22 20.49
C ASN A 478 -0.35 9.93 19.13
N LYS A 479 0.10 9.22 18.11
CA LYS A 479 0.15 9.73 16.73
C LYS A 479 0.25 8.57 15.74
N ALA A 480 -0.13 8.83 14.49
CA ALA A 480 0.18 7.96 13.36
C ALA A 480 0.59 8.79 12.15
N LYS A 481 1.51 8.25 11.37
CA LYS A 481 1.97 8.84 10.12
C LYS A 481 1.98 7.81 9.00
N ALA A 482 1.74 8.29 7.78
CA ALA A 482 1.93 7.54 6.55
C ALA A 482 3.26 7.93 5.90
N THR A 483 4.00 6.95 5.40
CA THR A 483 5.34 7.14 4.84
C THR A 483 5.44 6.62 3.42
N VAL A 484 6.38 7.16 2.66
CA VAL A 484 6.83 6.64 1.35
C VAL A 484 8.19 6.01 1.54
N LEU A 485 8.31 4.73 1.26
CA LEU A 485 9.52 3.95 1.55
C LEU A 485 10.57 3.99 0.44
N ASN A 486 10.19 4.35 -0.78
CA ASN A 486 11.11 4.48 -1.91
C ASN A 486 11.84 5.81 -1.87
N ASP A 487 13.14 5.79 -1.60
CA ASP A 487 14.00 6.98 -1.63
C ASP A 487 14.15 7.62 -3.02
N GLN A 488 13.60 7.01 -4.06
CA GLN A 488 13.70 7.49 -5.44
C GLN A 488 13.04 8.83 -5.69
N TYR A 489 12.05 9.20 -4.88
CA TYR A 489 11.44 10.53 -4.95
C TYR A 489 12.43 11.65 -4.57
N LEU A 490 13.52 11.31 -3.88
CA LEU A 490 14.59 12.23 -3.50
C LEU A 490 15.59 12.48 -4.65
N ASP A 491 15.65 11.61 -5.65
CA ASP A 491 16.55 11.75 -6.81
C ASP A 491 15.74 12.14 -8.06
N PRO A 492 15.81 13.42 -8.50
CA PRO A 492 15.08 13.86 -9.68
C PRO A 492 15.41 13.09 -10.97
N ALA A 493 16.61 12.49 -11.05
CA ALA A 493 17.02 11.70 -12.21
C ALA A 493 16.36 10.30 -12.23
N LYS A 494 16.00 9.78 -11.06
CA LYS A 494 15.34 8.46 -10.89
C LYS A 494 13.85 8.57 -10.72
N PHE A 495 13.33 9.78 -10.47
CA PHE A 495 11.91 10.02 -10.26
C PHE A 495 11.13 9.88 -11.57
N ASP A 496 10.26 8.90 -11.62
CA ASP A 496 9.31 8.73 -12.71
C ASP A 496 7.91 9.23 -12.31
N ALA A 497 7.52 10.37 -12.88
CA ALA A 497 6.22 10.97 -12.61
C ALA A 497 5.03 10.07 -13.00
N GLN A 498 5.20 9.18 -13.99
CA GLN A 498 4.17 8.23 -14.40
C GLN A 498 4.00 7.09 -13.38
N ARG A 499 5.06 6.75 -12.65
CA ARG A 499 5.06 5.71 -11.61
C ARG A 499 4.88 6.25 -10.20
N GLN A 500 4.75 7.56 -10.03
CA GLN A 500 4.56 8.20 -8.72
C GLN A 500 3.42 7.60 -7.89
N GLN A 501 2.39 7.09 -8.55
CA GLN A 501 1.25 6.46 -7.89
C GLN A 501 1.52 5.02 -7.41
N ALA A 502 2.61 4.41 -7.88
CA ALA A 502 2.97 3.03 -7.59
C ALA A 502 4.09 2.89 -6.55
N TYR A 503 4.55 3.99 -5.96
CA TYR A 503 5.59 3.92 -4.95
C TYR A 503 5.13 3.13 -3.72
N ASN A 504 6.09 2.43 -3.12
CA ASN A 504 5.83 1.67 -1.90
C ASN A 504 5.53 2.63 -0.76
N THR A 505 4.42 2.41 -0.10
CA THR A 505 3.96 3.17 1.06
C THR A 505 3.90 2.28 2.28
N GLY A 506 3.94 2.90 3.43
CA GLY A 506 3.77 2.26 4.72
C GLY A 506 3.16 3.24 5.70
N PHE A 507 3.09 2.82 6.94
CA PHE A 507 2.62 3.65 8.04
C PHE A 507 3.30 3.21 9.33
N TRP A 508 3.23 4.06 10.33
CA TRP A 508 3.64 3.73 11.69
C TRP A 508 2.79 4.53 12.68
N PHE A 509 2.73 4.03 13.90
CA PHE A 509 2.01 4.70 14.97
C PHE A 509 2.73 4.57 16.30
N VAL A 510 2.42 5.47 17.22
CA VAL A 510 2.96 5.50 18.58
C VAL A 510 1.86 5.14 19.56
N THR A 511 2.13 4.14 20.40
CA THR A 511 1.21 3.70 21.45
C THR A 511 1.11 4.75 22.57
N PRO A 512 0.05 4.72 23.38
CA PRO A 512 0.03 5.47 24.64
C PRO A 512 1.21 5.07 25.52
N THR A 513 1.64 5.98 26.39
CA THR A 513 2.63 5.64 27.43
C THR A 513 2.00 4.67 28.44
N SER A 514 2.68 3.59 28.71
CA SER A 514 2.27 2.55 29.67
C SER A 514 3.34 2.37 30.71
N THR A 515 2.97 2.28 31.97
CA THR A 515 3.86 1.91 33.07
C THR A 515 3.97 0.40 33.18
N ILE A 516 5.18 -0.11 33.19
CA ILE A 516 5.47 -1.54 33.37
C ILE A 516 6.06 -1.71 34.75
N GLU A 517 5.32 -2.40 35.62
CA GLU A 517 5.75 -2.70 36.98
C GLU A 517 7.03 -3.53 37.01
N PRO A 518 7.77 -3.55 38.11
CA PRO A 518 8.95 -4.39 38.28
C PRO A 518 8.67 -5.85 37.94
N MET A 519 9.53 -6.49 37.14
CA MET A 519 9.38 -7.86 36.66
C MET A 519 8.06 -8.12 35.90
N GLY A 520 7.34 -7.05 35.53
CA GLY A 520 6.10 -7.08 34.79
C GLY A 520 6.29 -7.05 33.27
N GLN A 521 5.15 -7.06 32.55
CA GLN A 521 5.18 -6.93 31.10
C GLN A 521 3.99 -6.12 30.60
N HIS A 522 4.19 -5.44 29.46
CA HIS A 522 3.13 -4.81 28.68
C HIS A 522 2.94 -5.58 27.36
N THR A 523 1.70 -5.87 27.00
CA THR A 523 1.39 -6.68 25.81
C THR A 523 0.46 -5.92 24.87
N SER A 524 0.85 -5.82 23.62
CA SER A 524 0.02 -5.34 22.52
C SER A 524 -0.17 -6.47 21.51
N ALA A 525 -1.40 -6.70 21.05
CA ALA A 525 -1.68 -7.76 20.11
C ALA A 525 -2.52 -7.26 18.92
N TYR A 526 -2.14 -7.73 17.75
CA TYR A 526 -2.71 -7.33 16.46
C TYR A 526 -3.02 -8.55 15.60
N ARG A 527 -4.03 -8.43 14.74
CA ARG A 527 -4.23 -9.31 13.59
C ARG A 527 -3.79 -8.60 12.33
N ILE A 528 -2.91 -9.21 11.59
CA ILE A 528 -2.41 -8.72 10.32
C ILE A 528 -3.26 -9.35 9.21
N PHE A 529 -4.31 -8.65 8.81
CA PHE A 529 -5.13 -9.04 7.67
C PHE A 529 -4.33 -8.86 6.37
N ALA A 530 -4.39 -9.84 5.46
CA ALA A 530 -3.87 -9.72 4.10
C ALA A 530 -4.74 -10.54 3.16
N GLY A 531 -5.47 -9.91 2.26
CA GLY A 531 -6.38 -10.67 1.41
C GLY A 531 -7.13 -9.85 0.38
N PRO A 532 -7.98 -10.52 -0.41
CA PRO A 532 -8.79 -9.87 -1.44
C PRO A 532 -9.87 -8.98 -0.81
N LYS A 533 -10.22 -7.91 -1.52
CA LYS A 533 -11.29 -6.99 -1.13
C LYS A 533 -12.67 -7.57 -1.42
N SER A 534 -12.99 -8.69 -0.78
CA SER A 534 -14.33 -9.27 -0.83
C SER A 534 -15.20 -8.65 0.27
N PRO A 535 -16.44 -8.16 -0.04
CA PRO A 535 -17.28 -7.50 0.96
C PRO A 535 -17.53 -8.34 2.22
N SER A 536 -17.82 -9.62 2.06
CA SER A 536 -18.08 -10.53 3.20
C SER A 536 -16.81 -10.77 4.04
N LEU A 537 -15.65 -10.88 3.40
CA LEU A 537 -14.37 -11.05 4.08
C LEU A 537 -14.00 -9.77 4.84
N LEU A 538 -14.08 -8.62 4.19
CA LEU A 538 -13.75 -7.35 4.84
C LEU A 538 -14.69 -7.04 6.01
N SER A 539 -15.98 -7.35 5.89
CA SER A 539 -16.95 -7.18 6.97
C SER A 539 -16.59 -8.02 8.21
N ALA A 540 -16.09 -9.24 8.02
CA ALA A 540 -15.64 -10.08 9.13
C ALA A 540 -14.48 -9.46 9.93
N TYR A 541 -13.67 -8.63 9.29
CA TYR A 541 -12.56 -7.88 9.90
C TYR A 541 -12.90 -6.43 10.25
N LYS A 542 -14.16 -6.01 10.03
CA LYS A 542 -14.61 -4.63 10.20
C LYS A 542 -13.85 -3.63 9.32
N LEU A 543 -13.52 -4.06 8.10
CA LEU A 543 -12.82 -3.29 7.07
C LEU A 543 -13.78 -2.86 5.94
N ASP A 544 -15.09 -2.79 6.21
CA ASP A 544 -16.12 -2.50 5.19
C ASP A 544 -15.84 -1.19 4.44
N GLU A 545 -15.31 -0.20 5.14
CA GLU A 545 -14.99 1.12 4.59
C GLU A 545 -13.78 1.12 3.66
N ALA A 546 -13.00 0.04 3.59
CA ALA A 546 -11.92 -0.11 2.60
C ALA A 546 -12.46 -0.30 1.18
N ILE A 547 -13.76 -0.60 1.01
CA ILE A 547 -14.40 -0.66 -0.31
C ILE A 547 -15.08 0.67 -0.60
N GLU A 548 -14.54 1.40 -1.55
CA GLU A 548 -15.13 2.62 -2.03
C GLU A 548 -16.11 2.33 -3.18
N TYR A 549 -17.38 2.56 -2.94
CA TYR A 549 -18.43 2.46 -3.96
C TYR A 549 -18.66 3.77 -4.74
N GLY A 550 -17.86 4.81 -4.50
CA GLY A 550 -18.03 6.14 -5.04
C GLY A 550 -19.06 6.99 -4.24
N TRP A 551 -19.60 8.04 -4.87
CA TRP A 551 -20.58 8.92 -4.21
C TRP A 551 -21.80 8.14 -3.71
N ASP A 552 -22.40 8.59 -2.63
CA ASP A 552 -23.52 7.92 -1.92
C ASP A 552 -24.61 7.40 -2.86
N ILE A 553 -25.02 8.22 -3.85
CA ILE A 553 -26.03 7.83 -4.83
C ILE A 553 -25.53 6.69 -5.71
N PHE A 554 -24.31 6.80 -6.22
CA PHE A 554 -23.72 5.76 -7.08
C PHE A 554 -23.39 4.52 -6.27
N GLY A 555 -22.90 4.67 -5.03
CA GLY A 555 -22.66 3.59 -4.09
C GLY A 555 -23.92 2.77 -3.81
N PHE A 556 -25.05 3.44 -3.56
CA PHE A 556 -26.34 2.77 -3.40
C PHE A 556 -26.70 1.89 -4.60
N PHE A 557 -26.57 2.42 -5.82
CA PHE A 557 -26.84 1.62 -7.04
C PHE A 557 -25.80 0.53 -7.25
N ALA A 558 -24.52 0.78 -6.98
CA ALA A 558 -23.46 -0.20 -7.14
C ALA A 558 -23.68 -1.44 -6.27
N VAL A 559 -24.01 -1.26 -5.00
CA VAL A 559 -24.31 -2.36 -4.07
C VAL A 559 -25.52 -3.17 -4.56
N ARG A 560 -26.61 -2.50 -5.00
CA ARG A 560 -27.83 -3.19 -5.50
C ARG A 560 -27.59 -3.95 -6.79
N LEU A 561 -26.83 -3.35 -7.72
CA LEU A 561 -26.45 -4.02 -8.97
C LEU A 561 -25.52 -5.21 -8.70
N GLY A 562 -24.62 -5.10 -7.71
CA GLY A 562 -23.80 -6.21 -7.25
C GLY A 562 -24.65 -7.40 -6.76
N TRP A 563 -25.69 -7.14 -5.96
CA TRP A 563 -26.61 -8.21 -5.53
C TRP A 563 -27.33 -8.88 -6.70
N ILE A 564 -27.81 -8.11 -7.69
CA ILE A 564 -28.46 -8.64 -8.88
C ILE A 564 -27.47 -9.48 -9.71
N LEU A 565 -26.21 -9.02 -9.81
CA LEU A 565 -25.14 -9.76 -10.49
C LEU A 565 -24.89 -11.12 -9.83
N HIS A 566 -24.75 -11.14 -8.50
CA HIS A 566 -24.58 -12.39 -7.75
C HIS A 566 -25.79 -13.31 -7.84
N PHE A 567 -26.99 -12.76 -7.87
CA PHE A 567 -28.22 -13.53 -8.11
C PHE A 567 -28.21 -14.22 -9.47
N PHE A 568 -27.83 -13.51 -10.54
CA PHE A 568 -27.69 -14.11 -11.87
C PHE A 568 -26.57 -15.16 -11.91
N TYR A 569 -25.45 -14.90 -11.25
CA TYR A 569 -24.38 -15.88 -11.13
C TYR A 569 -24.81 -17.14 -10.39
N TYR A 570 -25.61 -17.01 -9.33
CA TYR A 570 -26.14 -18.15 -8.58
C TYR A 570 -27.01 -19.07 -9.46
N ILE A 571 -27.77 -18.49 -10.39
CA ILE A 571 -28.62 -19.26 -11.32
C ILE A 571 -27.80 -19.94 -12.43
N ILE A 572 -26.79 -19.23 -12.97
CA ILE A 572 -26.14 -19.65 -14.23
C ILE A 572 -24.77 -20.30 -13.96
N GLY A 573 -24.11 -19.99 -12.83
CA GLY A 573 -22.76 -20.45 -12.51
C GLY A 573 -21.64 -19.85 -13.36
N ASN A 574 -21.94 -18.83 -14.20
CA ASN A 574 -20.96 -18.18 -15.08
C ASN A 574 -21.07 -16.64 -15.01
N TYR A 575 -20.02 -15.97 -14.53
CA TYR A 575 -19.99 -14.51 -14.38
C TYR A 575 -20.14 -13.76 -15.72
N GLY A 576 -19.57 -14.28 -16.82
CA GLY A 576 -19.71 -13.64 -18.14
C GLY A 576 -21.16 -13.54 -18.59
N LEU A 577 -21.92 -14.62 -18.45
CA LEU A 577 -23.36 -14.64 -18.74
C LEU A 577 -24.15 -13.79 -17.76
N ALA A 578 -23.79 -13.80 -16.47
CA ALA A 578 -24.42 -12.96 -15.46
C ALA A 578 -24.24 -11.45 -15.75
N ILE A 579 -23.07 -11.03 -16.23
CA ILE A 579 -22.79 -9.65 -16.65
C ILE A 579 -23.62 -9.28 -17.87
N MET A 580 -23.73 -10.17 -18.86
CA MET A 580 -24.57 -9.95 -20.03
C MET A 580 -26.04 -9.77 -19.63
N MET A 581 -26.57 -10.60 -18.75
CA MET A 581 -27.95 -10.47 -18.25
C MET A 581 -28.16 -9.17 -17.48
N LEU A 582 -27.22 -8.81 -16.60
CA LEU A 582 -27.27 -7.54 -15.89
C LEU A 582 -27.27 -6.35 -16.87
N THR A 583 -26.45 -6.42 -17.92
CA THR A 583 -26.39 -5.38 -18.95
C THR A 583 -27.73 -5.25 -19.70
N VAL A 584 -28.34 -6.38 -20.08
CA VAL A 584 -29.67 -6.39 -20.74
C VAL A 584 -30.72 -5.83 -19.79
N LEU A 585 -30.72 -6.23 -18.51
CA LEU A 585 -31.67 -5.72 -17.52
C LEU A 585 -31.55 -4.20 -17.37
N VAL A 586 -30.33 -3.67 -17.16
CA VAL A 586 -30.10 -2.23 -16.98
C VAL A 586 -30.48 -1.46 -18.23
N ARG A 587 -30.11 -1.93 -19.43
CA ARG A 587 -30.50 -1.29 -20.71
C ARG A 587 -32.01 -1.32 -20.91
N SER A 588 -32.68 -2.42 -20.59
CA SER A 588 -34.14 -2.51 -20.68
C SER A 588 -34.83 -1.53 -19.71
N LEU A 589 -34.33 -1.42 -18.50
CA LEU A 589 -34.84 -0.47 -17.51
C LEU A 589 -34.60 0.99 -17.93
N MET A 590 -33.47 1.29 -18.55
CA MET A 590 -33.12 2.61 -19.05
C MET A 590 -33.78 2.95 -20.40
N PHE A 591 -34.34 1.96 -21.13
CA PHE A 591 -34.94 2.15 -22.45
C PHE A 591 -36.04 3.23 -22.49
N PRO A 592 -37.03 3.28 -21.56
CA PRO A 592 -38.06 4.31 -21.57
C PRO A 592 -37.49 5.71 -21.39
N VAL A 593 -36.44 5.85 -20.56
CA VAL A 593 -35.74 7.13 -20.33
C VAL A 593 -34.98 7.53 -21.60
N SER A 594 -34.21 6.62 -22.16
CA SER A 594 -33.42 6.84 -23.40
C SER A 594 -34.32 7.19 -24.57
N ARG A 595 -35.48 6.51 -24.71
CA ARG A 595 -36.50 6.84 -25.74
C ARG A 595 -37.03 8.26 -25.56
N ARG A 596 -37.34 8.69 -24.32
CA ARG A 596 -37.79 10.06 -24.05
C ARG A 596 -36.70 11.08 -24.39
N MET A 597 -35.44 10.80 -24.03
CA MET A 597 -34.30 11.65 -24.39
C MET A 597 -34.12 11.75 -25.87
N ALA A 598 -34.19 10.66 -26.63
CA ALA A 598 -34.09 10.66 -28.10
C ALA A 598 -35.21 11.47 -28.76
N LEU A 599 -36.48 11.30 -28.32
CA LEU A 599 -37.60 12.08 -28.79
C LEU A 599 -37.44 13.59 -28.48
N ASN A 600 -36.90 13.93 -27.30
CA ASN A 600 -36.60 15.31 -26.96
C ASN A 600 -35.47 15.88 -27.80
N ALA A 601 -34.42 15.09 -28.08
CA ALA A 601 -33.34 15.50 -28.98
C ALA A 601 -33.86 15.77 -30.42
N GLN A 602 -34.73 14.89 -30.95
CA GLN A 602 -35.37 15.14 -32.28
C GLN A 602 -36.22 16.40 -32.29
N LYS A 603 -36.99 16.66 -31.23
CA LYS A 603 -37.74 17.94 -31.12
C LYS A 603 -36.81 19.14 -31.09
N MET A 604 -35.71 19.07 -30.36
CA MET A 604 -34.71 20.12 -30.29
C MET A 604 -34.05 20.38 -31.64
N GLN A 605 -33.71 19.34 -32.41
CA GLN A 605 -33.17 19.51 -33.77
C GLN A 605 -34.13 20.24 -34.70
N ARG A 606 -35.45 20.02 -34.57
CA ARG A 606 -36.48 20.73 -35.37
C ARG A 606 -36.59 22.22 -34.98
N VAL A 607 -36.34 22.54 -33.73
CA VAL A 607 -36.42 23.94 -33.21
C VAL A 607 -35.12 24.72 -33.43
N GLN A 608 -34.00 24.03 -33.66
CA GLN A 608 -32.69 24.65 -33.86
C GLN A 608 -32.69 25.77 -34.98
N PRO A 609 -33.28 25.56 -36.19
CA PRO A 609 -33.28 26.58 -37.21
C PRO A 609 -34.11 27.81 -36.82
N GLU A 610 -35.21 27.62 -36.05
CA GLU A 610 -36.00 28.76 -35.55
C GLU A 610 -35.24 29.47 -34.42
N MET A 611 -34.54 28.76 -33.59
CA MET A 611 -33.63 29.32 -32.56
C MET A 611 -32.51 30.17 -33.20
N ALA A 612 -31.92 29.66 -34.31
CA ALA A 612 -30.90 30.42 -35.06
C ALA A 612 -31.41 31.70 -35.61
N LYS A 613 -32.57 31.68 -36.26
CA LYS A 613 -33.26 32.91 -36.81
C LYS A 613 -33.60 33.91 -35.69
N LEU A 614 -34.09 33.41 -34.56
CA LEU A 614 -34.43 34.24 -33.39
C LEU A 614 -33.17 34.91 -32.78
N LYS A 615 -32.06 34.17 -32.73
CA LYS A 615 -30.77 34.65 -32.23
C LYS A 615 -30.18 35.73 -33.15
N GLU A 616 -30.41 35.61 -34.46
CA GLU A 616 -29.96 36.58 -35.45
C GLU A 616 -30.84 37.85 -35.43
N ALA A 617 -32.17 37.68 -35.27
CA ALA A 617 -33.12 38.78 -35.20
C ALA A 617 -33.06 39.63 -33.93
N LEU A 618 -32.65 39.04 -32.80
CA LEU A 618 -32.60 39.68 -31.47
C LEU A 618 -31.17 39.82 -30.94
N LYS A 619 -30.17 39.93 -31.81
CA LYS A 619 -28.75 39.94 -31.45
C LYS A 619 -28.37 41.06 -30.47
N ASP A 620 -29.06 42.18 -30.53
CA ASP A 620 -28.77 43.40 -29.75
C ASP A 620 -29.64 43.52 -28.46
N GLU A 621 -30.58 42.59 -28.24
CA GLU A 621 -31.49 42.61 -27.08
C GLU A 621 -31.51 41.31 -26.32
N PRO A 622 -30.53 41.05 -25.44
CA PRO A 622 -30.34 39.74 -24.79
C PRO A 622 -31.52 39.33 -23.88
N THR A 623 -32.19 40.27 -23.26
CA THR A 623 -33.36 40.00 -22.39
C THR A 623 -34.59 39.53 -23.16
N LYS A 624 -34.87 40.15 -24.30
CA LYS A 624 -35.98 39.76 -25.21
C LYS A 624 -35.64 38.44 -25.91
N MET A 625 -34.37 38.21 -26.23
CA MET A 625 -33.89 36.93 -26.80
C MET A 625 -34.13 35.78 -25.86
N MET A 626 -33.79 35.91 -24.56
CA MET A 626 -34.05 34.86 -23.56
C MET A 626 -35.54 34.55 -23.37
N ALA A 627 -36.39 35.62 -23.32
CA ALA A 627 -37.83 35.45 -23.19
C ALA A 627 -38.44 34.75 -24.43
N ALA A 628 -38.00 35.10 -25.61
CA ALA A 628 -38.45 34.51 -26.87
C ALA A 628 -37.95 33.06 -27.01
N GLN A 629 -36.73 32.74 -26.59
CA GLN A 629 -36.23 31.36 -26.52
C GLN A 629 -37.06 30.49 -25.55
N GLN A 630 -37.40 31.03 -24.39
CA GLN A 630 -38.25 30.31 -23.43
C GLN A 630 -39.66 30.08 -23.97
N MET A 631 -40.24 31.03 -24.66
CA MET A 631 -41.54 30.89 -25.32
C MET A 631 -41.49 29.84 -26.44
N LEU A 632 -40.44 29.85 -27.26
CA LEU A 632 -40.25 28.86 -28.31
C LEU A 632 -40.09 27.44 -27.75
N MET A 633 -39.30 27.27 -26.68
CA MET A 633 -39.15 26.01 -25.97
C MET A 633 -40.47 25.52 -25.33
N LYS A 634 -41.24 26.42 -24.72
CA LYS A 634 -42.59 26.10 -24.24
C LYS A 634 -43.54 25.67 -25.34
N LYS A 635 -43.56 26.40 -26.47
CA LYS A 635 -44.41 26.09 -27.65
C LYS A 635 -44.04 24.75 -28.29
N SER A 636 -42.79 24.37 -28.29
CA SER A 636 -42.29 23.06 -28.79
C SER A 636 -42.56 21.89 -27.85
N GLY A 637 -43.21 22.11 -26.71
CA GLY A 637 -43.49 21.09 -25.71
C GLY A 637 -42.23 20.61 -24.97
N HIS A 638 -41.20 21.41 -24.93
CA HIS A 638 -40.00 21.21 -24.17
C HIS A 638 -40.25 21.77 -22.76
N GLN A 639 -40.52 20.91 -21.79
CA GLN A 639 -40.32 21.28 -20.39
C GLN A 639 -38.85 21.03 -20.10
N PRO A 640 -38.03 22.05 -19.84
CA PRO A 640 -36.70 21.80 -19.28
C PRO A 640 -36.93 21.08 -17.99
N THR A 641 -36.48 19.82 -17.95
CA THR A 641 -36.44 19.05 -16.71
C THR A 641 -35.65 19.90 -15.73
N ARG A 642 -36.30 20.39 -14.73
CA ARG A 642 -35.78 21.27 -13.64
C ARG A 642 -34.52 20.71 -12.99
N TRP A 643 -34.20 19.49 -13.34
CA TRP A 643 -33.10 18.66 -12.86
C TRP A 643 -31.75 18.96 -13.54
N LEU A 644 -31.75 19.46 -14.79
CA LEU A 644 -30.50 19.79 -15.52
C LEU A 644 -30.05 21.24 -15.31
N LEU A 645 -30.85 22.11 -14.75
CA LEU A 645 -30.51 23.52 -14.47
C LEU A 645 -29.95 23.75 -13.05
N ALA A 646 -29.89 22.72 -12.19
CA ALA A 646 -29.25 22.82 -10.88
C ALA A 646 -27.72 22.72 -10.94
N GLY A 647 -27.13 22.52 -12.12
CA GLY A 647 -25.68 22.29 -12.29
C GLY A 647 -24.88 23.47 -12.87
N ASN A 648 -25.47 24.60 -13.22
CA ASN A 648 -24.76 25.72 -13.81
C ASN A 648 -25.24 27.08 -13.26
N ASP A 649 -25.13 27.27 -11.94
CA ASP A 649 -25.02 28.62 -11.38
C ASP A 649 -23.56 28.86 -10.97
N PRO A 650 -22.80 29.65 -11.72
CA PRO A 650 -21.51 30.10 -11.24
C PRO A 650 -21.77 31.21 -10.21
N VAL A 651 -21.29 30.97 -9.00
CA VAL A 651 -20.99 31.98 -7.99
C VAL A 651 -22.17 32.83 -7.54
N ALA A 652 -22.91 32.33 -6.57
CA ALA A 652 -23.56 33.18 -5.59
C ALA A 652 -23.18 32.68 -4.21
N ASP A 653 -22.19 33.33 -3.68
CA ASP A 653 -21.83 33.45 -2.28
C ASP A 653 -23.08 33.49 -1.40
N ARG A 654 -23.38 32.40 -0.65
CA ARG A 654 -24.22 32.44 0.52
C ARG A 654 -23.76 31.39 1.52
N HIS A 655 -23.00 31.87 2.48
CA HIS A 655 -23.06 31.30 3.83
C HIS A 655 -24.52 31.09 4.26
N ARG A 656 -24.98 29.86 4.18
CA ARG A 656 -26.13 29.39 4.93
C ARG A 656 -25.66 28.24 5.78
N THR A 657 -25.35 28.60 7.02
CA THR A 657 -25.39 27.70 8.16
C THR A 657 -26.68 26.89 8.13
N LEU A 658 -26.56 25.61 7.88
CA LEU A 658 -27.65 24.65 8.10
C LEU A 658 -27.91 24.58 9.61
N PRO A 659 -29.12 24.76 10.08
CA PRO A 659 -29.42 24.54 11.50
C PRO A 659 -29.35 23.05 11.78
N VAL A 660 -28.45 22.69 12.67
CA VAL A 660 -28.41 21.38 13.34
C VAL A 660 -29.78 21.17 14.01
N ARG A 661 -30.54 20.24 13.53
CA ARG A 661 -31.79 19.81 14.13
C ARG A 661 -31.46 18.96 15.36
N VAL A 662 -31.22 19.64 16.48
CA VAL A 662 -31.16 19.00 17.79
C VAL A 662 -32.55 18.42 18.09
N GLY A 663 -32.63 17.09 18.04
CA GLY A 663 -33.81 16.36 18.52
C GLY A 663 -33.95 16.56 20.03
N ARG A 664 -34.89 17.38 20.43
CA ARG A 664 -35.37 17.44 21.82
C ARG A 664 -35.92 16.06 22.20
N ARG A 665 -35.17 15.31 22.97
CA ARG A 665 -35.75 14.25 23.81
C ARG A 665 -36.15 14.86 25.13
N GLY A 666 -37.38 14.54 25.50
CA GLY A 666 -38.07 15.09 26.63
C GLY A 666 -37.35 14.87 27.94
N THR A 667 -37.47 15.88 28.77
CA THR A 667 -37.15 15.87 30.18
C THR A 667 -38.03 14.87 30.93
N PRO A 668 -37.47 14.02 31.81
CA PRO A 668 -38.28 13.29 32.80
C PRO A 668 -38.67 14.22 33.97
N PRO A 669 -39.79 13.96 34.62
CA PRO A 669 -40.33 14.82 35.66
C PRO A 669 -39.52 14.74 36.96
N THR A 670 -39.38 15.91 37.59
CA THR A 670 -38.86 16.11 38.92
C THR A 670 -39.63 15.31 39.96
N ALA A 671 -38.97 14.43 40.68
CA ALA A 671 -39.48 13.85 41.93
C ALA A 671 -39.00 14.71 43.12
N THR A 672 -39.95 15.11 43.88
CA THR A 672 -39.87 15.86 45.11
C THR A 672 -39.12 15.13 46.22
N ASP A 673 -38.27 15.90 46.91
CA ASP A 673 -37.70 15.61 48.23
C ASP A 673 -38.78 15.40 49.30
N PRO A 674 -38.60 14.52 50.31
CA PRO A 674 -38.68 14.94 51.68
C PRO A 674 -37.56 14.36 52.58
N ARG A 675 -37.00 15.24 53.34
CA ARG A 675 -36.25 14.93 54.58
C ARG A 675 -37.14 14.44 55.70
N PRO A 676 -36.65 13.92 56.83
CA PRO A 676 -35.42 14.31 57.53
C PRO A 676 -34.29 13.28 57.52
#